data_532671c4b4218061fbf64663be19db43
#
_entry.id   532671c4b4218061fbf64663be19db43
#
_cell.length_a   1.000
_cell.length_b   1.000
_cell.length_c   1.000
_cell.angle_alpha   90.00
_cell.angle_beta   90.00
_cell.angle_gamma   90.00
#
_symmetry.space_group_name_H-M   'P 1'
#
loop_
_entity.id
_entity.type
_entity.pdbx_description
1 polymer ?
#
loop_
_entity_poly.entity_id
_entity_poly.type
_entity_poly.pdbx_seq_one_letter_code
_entity_poly.pdbx_strand_id
1 'polypeptide(L)'
;VSISQGPFLLALCVEFATEGKDVANRQLVGLYIKNLITANDEAILEQKTNKWLQCDAAHKDQIRAGLLEAIKSPVQVVSHTAAQVLAAFGAVDVPRSAWPTLLAALFHNINSAEISDGCKIASLEALGYMCDGMNPDNVENAVVNQILSSIIDGMRADRVNEVRLAAVTALNNSLDFTAANFENTTERDAIVRSICEATQSTEVKIRERAFECFATIANLYYDKLQPYIETIFQLSLTAIRSDSPTVGMQAIELWNTVCDQEVNLMADIEDGEAQASDLLKLTHHAAPTLVPMLLECMTKQEEDADDDDEWNISMASATLLEGIARVLEDTVVDLVLPFITQNIGNTNWRLKEAALMAFGMILDGPSGEKLSPLIVQAMPILVGCLQDQSTLVRDTSAWTIGRICELHKSCLSGEMLPHVVAGLGSALEDKAPKVVSQACFAVHNLAEACSDESDANSNVLSHFMPQMLTKLLAITVRPDWEEENIRSTAYEAINMMVANSAMDMKPIVVQLLNEALGRLEQSFNPAVSGQERMNLQSCLCSLVGEIIKKLESDSVTQFSDRIMTVLLKVFETKGAIAHEDAFMAIGFMAETLGATFARYVPSLKAPLLAGLHSVEEHQLCTVAVGVVGDLCRALGAQLAPLCDEIMHALLELLQSQVLNRSVKPHVISLFADIAMAIEGDFDRYTTIILGILKQAGEVNISSDDEDLVEYINTLRNSILEAYTGILQGLKAANKHETVLPFVEGMVEFLHRSAADENRTSEVLKACVGLLGDLGQTFGNKMQALYQMPFVPMLLQQASQEDDDIQEVAQWAQSV
;
A
#
# COMPACT_ATOMS: atom_id res chain seq x y z
N VAL A 1 39.34 3.35 0.70
CA VAL A 1 38.37 3.01 1.71
C VAL A 1 38.18 1.48 1.82
N SER A 2 38.32 0.71 0.76
CA SER A 2 38.07 -0.75 0.76
C SER A 2 39.05 -1.60 1.58
N ILE A 3 40.30 -1.18 1.75
CA ILE A 3 41.33 -1.93 2.50
C ILE A 3 41.17 -1.79 4.02
N SER A 4 40.47 -0.77 4.48
CA SER A 4 40.30 -0.48 5.92
C SER A 4 39.06 -1.13 6.56
N GLN A 5 38.11 -1.69 5.80
CA GLN A 5 36.86 -2.24 6.36
C GLN A 5 37.05 -3.60 7.04
N GLY A 6 37.86 -4.50 6.52
CA GLY A 6 38.11 -5.82 7.13
C GLY A 6 38.66 -5.74 8.54
N PRO A 7 39.76 -4.99 8.83
CA PRO A 7 40.28 -4.81 10.17
C PRO A 7 39.32 -4.10 11.12
N PHE A 8 38.51 -3.14 10.62
CA PHE A 8 37.50 -2.45 11.44
C PHE A 8 36.38 -3.39 11.84
N LEU A 9 35.83 -4.12 10.88
CA LEU A 9 34.78 -5.10 11.14
C LEU A 9 35.25 -6.21 12.09
N LEU A 10 36.50 -6.68 11.92
CA LEU A 10 37.11 -7.64 12.85
C LEU A 10 37.21 -7.06 14.28
N ALA A 11 37.63 -5.80 14.45
CA ALA A 11 37.70 -5.18 15.76
C ALA A 11 36.31 -5.08 16.41
N LEU A 12 35.27 -4.75 15.66
CA LEU A 12 33.88 -4.76 16.12
C LEU A 12 33.44 -6.17 16.54
N CYS A 13 33.74 -7.19 15.75
CA CYS A 13 33.38 -8.58 16.09
C CYS A 13 34.11 -9.06 17.34
N VAL A 14 35.36 -8.67 17.57
CA VAL A 14 36.10 -8.98 18.79
C VAL A 14 35.42 -8.32 20.00
N GLU A 15 35.04 -7.04 19.90
CA GLU A 15 34.33 -6.34 20.99
C GLU A 15 32.98 -6.98 21.27
N PHE A 16 32.23 -7.35 20.23
CA PHE A 16 30.93 -8.04 20.33
C PHE A 16 31.05 -9.42 20.99
N ALA A 17 32.02 -10.23 20.58
CA ALA A 17 32.18 -11.60 21.06
C ALA A 17 32.83 -11.70 22.47
N THR A 18 33.53 -10.67 22.93
CA THR A 18 34.29 -10.73 24.18
C THR A 18 33.36 -10.73 25.40
N GLU A 19 33.38 -11.83 26.16
CA GLU A 19 32.65 -11.92 27.44
C GLU A 19 33.15 -10.94 28.46
N GLY A 20 32.27 -10.49 29.38
CA GLY A 20 32.62 -9.54 30.45
C GLY A 20 32.61 -8.07 30.03
N LYS A 21 32.37 -7.74 28.77
CA LYS A 21 32.12 -6.38 28.29
C LYS A 21 30.67 -5.96 28.62
N ASP A 22 30.42 -4.64 28.63
CA ASP A 22 29.07 -4.12 28.87
C ASP A 22 28.07 -4.66 27.84
N VAL A 23 26.93 -5.18 28.34
CA VAL A 23 25.92 -5.86 27.52
C VAL A 23 25.29 -4.91 26.50
N ALA A 24 24.97 -3.67 26.92
CA ALA A 24 24.37 -2.69 26.01
C ALA A 24 25.33 -2.30 24.88
N ASN A 25 26.61 -2.15 25.17
CA ASN A 25 27.63 -1.88 24.16
C ASN A 25 27.79 -3.08 23.21
N ARG A 26 27.81 -4.32 23.73
CA ARG A 26 27.87 -5.52 22.89
C ARG A 26 26.67 -5.58 21.94
N GLN A 27 25.45 -5.36 22.42
CA GLN A 27 24.25 -5.32 21.60
C GLN A 27 24.33 -4.26 20.51
N LEU A 28 24.68 -3.01 20.89
CA LEU A 28 24.82 -1.91 19.93
C LEU A 28 25.83 -2.22 18.83
N VAL A 29 26.99 -2.78 19.21
CA VAL A 29 28.02 -3.19 18.26
C VAL A 29 27.51 -4.30 17.33
N GLY A 30 26.79 -5.29 17.86
CA GLY A 30 26.18 -6.37 17.07
C GLY A 30 25.19 -5.81 16.04
N LEU A 31 24.27 -4.95 16.46
CA LEU A 31 23.33 -4.28 15.55
C LEU A 31 24.04 -3.42 14.50
N TYR A 32 25.11 -2.74 14.89
CA TYR A 32 25.90 -1.97 13.93
C TYR A 32 26.57 -2.89 12.89
N ILE A 33 27.12 -4.04 13.31
CA ILE A 33 27.69 -5.05 12.38
C ILE A 33 26.62 -5.56 11.43
N LYS A 34 25.41 -5.89 11.91
CA LYS A 34 24.28 -6.28 11.06
C LYS A 34 24.02 -5.20 9.99
N ASN A 35 23.87 -3.97 10.40
CA ASN A 35 23.56 -2.84 9.50
C ASN A 35 24.67 -2.55 8.48
N LEU A 36 25.90 -3.06 8.66
CA LEU A 36 26.96 -2.96 7.66
C LEU A 36 26.75 -3.90 6.46
N ILE A 37 25.90 -4.92 6.58
CA ILE A 37 25.66 -5.91 5.51
C ILE A 37 24.20 -5.98 5.09
N THR A 38 23.27 -5.42 5.85
CA THR A 38 21.84 -5.39 5.52
C THR A 38 21.38 -3.99 5.11
N ALA A 39 20.40 -3.90 4.20
CA ALA A 39 19.69 -2.68 3.80
C ALA A 39 18.32 -3.06 3.26
N ASN A 40 17.35 -2.16 3.35
CA ASN A 40 16.04 -2.32 2.72
C ASN A 40 16.08 -1.95 1.22
N ASP A 41 17.01 -1.11 0.82
CA ASP A 41 17.24 -0.75 -0.59
C ASP A 41 18.18 -1.77 -1.23
N GLU A 42 17.75 -2.36 -2.32
CA GLU A 42 18.46 -3.43 -3.02
C GLU A 42 19.84 -2.99 -3.55
N ALA A 43 19.95 -1.78 -4.10
CA ALA A 43 21.22 -1.25 -4.60
C ALA A 43 22.23 -1.01 -3.47
N ILE A 44 21.74 -0.55 -2.30
CA ILE A 44 22.56 -0.39 -1.09
C ILE A 44 22.96 -1.76 -0.54
N LEU A 45 22.05 -2.72 -0.53
CA LEU A 45 22.30 -4.10 -0.11
C LEU A 45 23.38 -4.74 -0.99
N GLU A 46 23.26 -4.60 -2.32
CA GLU A 46 24.26 -5.09 -3.25
C GLU A 46 25.64 -4.45 -3.01
N GLN A 47 25.69 -3.15 -2.81
CA GLN A 47 26.95 -2.46 -2.49
C GLN A 47 27.59 -2.98 -1.19
N LYS A 48 26.79 -3.21 -0.15
CA LYS A 48 27.25 -3.75 1.14
C LYS A 48 27.72 -5.19 0.98
N THR A 49 26.97 -6.01 0.27
CA THR A 49 27.33 -7.39 -0.08
C THR A 49 28.64 -7.43 -0.86
N ASN A 50 28.80 -6.60 -1.89
CA ASN A 50 30.04 -6.52 -2.68
C ASN A 50 31.25 -6.10 -1.82
N LYS A 51 31.06 -5.20 -0.86
CA LYS A 51 32.12 -4.83 0.09
C LYS A 51 32.52 -6.00 0.98
N TRP A 52 31.57 -6.81 1.45
CA TRP A 52 31.85 -8.04 2.20
C TRP A 52 32.59 -9.07 1.32
N LEU A 53 32.12 -9.30 0.11
CA LEU A 53 32.74 -10.25 -0.81
C LEU A 53 34.19 -9.90 -1.15
N GLN A 54 34.55 -8.62 -1.18
CA GLN A 54 35.92 -8.13 -1.42
C GLN A 54 36.84 -8.16 -0.19
N CYS A 55 36.31 -8.47 1.01
CA CYS A 55 37.13 -8.59 2.21
C CYS A 55 38.15 -9.74 2.10
N ASP A 56 39.30 -9.54 2.69
CA ASP A 56 40.35 -10.57 2.76
C ASP A 56 39.88 -11.85 3.47
N ALA A 57 40.21 -13.02 2.90
CA ALA A 57 39.75 -14.30 3.40
C ALA A 57 40.15 -14.55 4.89
N ALA A 58 41.35 -14.16 5.30
CA ALA A 58 41.81 -14.34 6.66
C ALA A 58 40.99 -13.50 7.67
N HIS A 59 40.55 -12.28 7.29
CA HIS A 59 39.65 -11.48 8.09
C HIS A 59 38.25 -12.09 8.13
N LYS A 60 37.72 -12.55 7.00
CA LYS A 60 36.41 -13.25 6.95
C LYS A 60 36.38 -14.43 7.91
N ASP A 61 37.38 -15.28 7.88
CA ASP A 61 37.44 -16.48 8.71
C ASP A 61 37.49 -16.13 10.20
N GLN A 62 38.23 -15.08 10.58
CA GLN A 62 38.28 -14.60 11.97
C GLN A 62 36.93 -14.00 12.42
N ILE A 63 36.26 -13.22 11.55
CA ILE A 63 34.94 -12.65 11.81
C ILE A 63 33.91 -13.78 11.97
N ARG A 64 33.88 -14.73 11.05
CA ARG A 64 32.99 -15.90 11.11
C ARG A 64 33.19 -16.72 12.38
N ALA A 65 34.43 -16.98 12.78
CA ALA A 65 34.74 -17.66 14.03
C ALA A 65 34.28 -16.87 15.27
N GLY A 66 34.49 -15.56 15.29
CA GLY A 66 34.03 -14.68 16.38
C GLY A 66 32.50 -14.64 16.51
N LEU A 67 31.76 -14.62 15.40
CA LEU A 67 30.30 -14.66 15.39
C LEU A 67 29.77 -16.02 15.89
N LEU A 68 30.37 -17.13 15.48
CA LEU A 68 30.04 -18.47 15.98
C LEU A 68 30.37 -18.65 17.48
N GLU A 69 31.27 -17.87 18.03
CA GLU A 69 31.50 -17.86 19.46
C GLU A 69 30.48 -16.96 20.20
N ALA A 70 30.11 -15.81 19.62
CA ALA A 70 29.14 -14.90 20.20
C ALA A 70 27.74 -15.51 20.39
N ILE A 71 27.32 -16.43 19.51
CA ILE A 71 26.02 -17.11 19.63
C ILE A 71 25.93 -18.02 20.86
N LYS A 72 27.06 -18.45 21.43
CA LYS A 72 27.15 -19.25 22.64
C LYS A 72 27.10 -18.41 23.91
N SER A 73 27.01 -17.09 23.82
CA SER A 73 26.98 -16.21 24.98
C SER A 73 25.86 -16.62 25.95
N PRO A 74 26.13 -16.71 27.28
CA PRO A 74 25.10 -16.96 28.27
C PRO A 74 24.14 -15.77 28.46
N VAL A 75 24.46 -14.62 27.88
CA VAL A 75 23.62 -13.40 27.91
C VAL A 75 22.66 -13.44 26.76
N GLN A 76 21.38 -13.66 27.01
CA GLN A 76 20.32 -13.86 26.01
C GLN A 76 20.27 -12.73 24.97
N VAL A 77 20.36 -11.47 25.38
CA VAL A 77 20.33 -10.33 24.44
C VAL A 77 21.51 -10.38 23.45
N VAL A 78 22.68 -10.84 23.91
CA VAL A 78 23.87 -10.96 23.06
C VAL A 78 23.76 -12.15 22.11
N SER A 79 23.30 -13.32 22.59
CA SER A 79 23.12 -14.50 21.74
C SER A 79 22.03 -14.29 20.68
N HIS A 80 20.92 -13.61 21.04
CA HIS A 80 19.88 -13.21 20.09
C HIS A 80 20.41 -12.23 19.03
N THR A 81 21.17 -11.19 19.45
CA THR A 81 21.81 -10.29 18.51
C THR A 81 22.82 -11.02 17.60
N ALA A 82 23.56 -12.00 18.17
CA ALA A 82 24.47 -12.83 17.38
C ALA A 82 23.74 -13.68 16.34
N ALA A 83 22.54 -14.18 16.65
CA ALA A 83 21.70 -14.89 15.69
C ALA A 83 21.35 -14.01 14.49
N GLN A 84 20.94 -12.77 14.72
CA GLN A 84 20.62 -11.80 13.66
C GLN A 84 21.85 -11.46 12.80
N VAL A 85 23.01 -11.26 13.43
CA VAL A 85 24.26 -10.98 12.71
C VAL A 85 24.69 -12.18 11.87
N LEU A 86 24.67 -13.39 12.44
CA LEU A 86 25.00 -14.64 11.74
C LEU A 86 24.08 -14.86 10.55
N ALA A 87 22.77 -14.62 10.72
CA ALA A 87 21.79 -14.73 9.65
C ALA A 87 22.13 -13.78 8.49
N ALA A 88 22.42 -12.51 8.78
CA ALA A 88 22.75 -11.52 7.77
C ALA A 88 23.98 -11.89 6.94
N PHE A 89 25.04 -12.41 7.57
CA PHE A 89 26.20 -12.92 6.84
C PHE A 89 25.94 -14.28 6.17
N GLY A 90 25.15 -15.13 6.81
CA GLY A 90 24.74 -16.42 6.28
C GLY A 90 23.92 -16.29 5.00
N ALA A 91 22.99 -15.34 4.95
CA ALA A 91 22.19 -15.07 3.76
C ALA A 91 23.03 -14.69 2.52
N VAL A 92 24.21 -14.08 2.75
CA VAL A 92 25.15 -13.79 1.67
C VAL A 92 26.04 -14.98 1.32
N ASP A 93 26.54 -15.68 2.34
CA ASP A 93 27.62 -16.66 2.17
C ASP A 93 27.10 -18.08 1.85
N VAL A 94 25.93 -18.48 2.37
CA VAL A 94 25.37 -19.84 2.20
C VAL A 94 25.02 -20.14 0.75
N PRO A 95 24.26 -19.28 0.02
CA PRO A 95 23.95 -19.51 -1.38
C PRO A 95 25.22 -19.63 -2.27
N ARG A 96 26.31 -19.02 -1.82
CA ARG A 96 27.61 -19.02 -2.53
C ARG A 96 28.57 -20.12 -2.07
N SER A 97 28.12 -21.00 -1.17
CA SER A 97 28.94 -22.03 -0.53
C SER A 97 30.24 -21.47 0.09
N ALA A 98 30.21 -20.18 0.49
CA ALA A 98 31.40 -19.47 0.99
C ALA A 98 31.65 -19.69 2.49
N TRP A 99 30.67 -20.22 3.23
CA TRP A 99 30.79 -20.52 4.67
C TRP A 99 30.25 -21.92 5.02
N PRO A 100 30.94 -23.00 4.55
CA PRO A 100 30.41 -24.38 4.69
C PRO A 100 30.31 -24.88 6.12
N THR A 101 31.02 -24.25 7.08
CA THR A 101 30.99 -24.65 8.50
C THR A 101 29.84 -24.02 9.28
N LEU A 102 29.12 -23.02 8.76
CA LEU A 102 28.05 -22.32 9.46
C LEU A 102 26.91 -23.28 9.80
N LEU A 103 26.30 -23.87 8.79
CA LEU A 103 25.17 -24.77 8.99
C LEU A 103 25.53 -25.99 9.86
N ALA A 104 26.72 -26.59 9.67
CA ALA A 104 27.19 -27.69 10.49
C ALA A 104 27.34 -27.27 11.95
N ALA A 105 27.78 -26.05 12.24
CA ALA A 105 27.89 -25.53 13.60
C ALA A 105 26.51 -25.28 14.25
N LEU A 106 25.59 -24.69 13.51
CA LEU A 106 24.23 -24.44 13.98
C LEU A 106 23.50 -25.79 14.27
N PHE A 107 23.59 -26.75 13.36
CA PHE A 107 22.99 -28.07 13.53
C PHE A 107 23.60 -28.83 14.73
N HIS A 108 24.92 -28.72 14.92
CA HIS A 108 25.57 -29.29 16.12
C HIS A 108 25.02 -28.64 17.40
N ASN A 109 24.89 -27.31 17.40
CA ASN A 109 24.35 -26.61 18.58
C ASN A 109 22.93 -27.06 18.91
N ILE A 110 22.05 -27.19 17.93
CA ILE A 110 20.64 -27.59 18.13
C ILE A 110 20.52 -29.02 18.62
N ASN A 111 21.30 -29.92 18.06
CA ASN A 111 21.14 -31.37 18.28
C ASN A 111 21.97 -31.94 19.45
N SER A 112 22.99 -31.20 19.90
CA SER A 112 23.87 -31.72 21.00
C SER A 112 23.21 -31.54 22.37
N ALA A 113 23.27 -32.59 23.18
CA ALA A 113 22.81 -32.57 24.56
C ALA A 113 23.72 -31.75 25.50
N GLU A 114 24.97 -31.48 25.07
CA GLU A 114 25.95 -30.74 25.87
C GLU A 114 25.84 -29.23 25.74
N ILE A 115 25.08 -28.76 24.75
CA ILE A 115 24.90 -27.34 24.45
C ILE A 115 23.72 -26.75 25.26
N SER A 116 23.90 -25.55 25.80
CA SER A 116 22.88 -24.84 26.57
C SER A 116 21.65 -24.54 25.73
N ASP A 117 20.47 -24.52 26.36
CA ASP A 117 19.22 -24.19 25.65
C ASP A 117 19.23 -22.78 25.05
N GLY A 118 19.87 -21.80 25.70
CA GLY A 118 20.07 -20.46 25.14
C GLY A 118 20.82 -20.47 23.81
N CYS A 119 21.86 -21.31 23.67
CA CYS A 119 22.58 -21.44 22.41
C CYS A 119 21.76 -22.20 21.34
N LYS A 120 20.92 -23.17 21.74
CA LYS A 120 20.00 -23.86 20.84
C LYS A 120 18.96 -22.88 20.28
N ILE A 121 18.36 -22.04 21.16
CA ILE A 121 17.42 -20.99 20.78
C ILE A 121 18.06 -20.04 19.75
N ALA A 122 19.21 -19.47 20.09
CA ALA A 122 19.90 -18.54 19.19
C ALA A 122 20.29 -19.19 17.85
N SER A 123 20.62 -20.50 17.85
CA SER A 123 20.93 -21.22 16.61
C SER A 123 19.69 -21.47 15.74
N LEU A 124 18.51 -21.71 16.34
CA LEU A 124 17.23 -21.80 15.64
C LEU A 124 16.79 -20.44 15.09
N GLU A 125 16.91 -19.38 15.90
CA GLU A 125 16.66 -18.01 15.45
C GLU A 125 17.54 -17.63 14.26
N ALA A 126 18.84 -18.01 14.30
CA ALA A 126 19.76 -17.75 13.20
C ALA A 126 19.34 -18.46 11.91
N LEU A 127 18.86 -19.71 12.00
CA LEU A 127 18.31 -20.43 10.83
C LEU A 127 17.07 -19.76 10.27
N GLY A 128 16.11 -19.37 11.13
CA GLY A 128 14.89 -18.70 10.72
C GLY A 128 15.15 -17.35 10.04
N TYR A 129 15.94 -16.47 10.68
CA TYR A 129 16.32 -15.18 10.09
C TYR A 129 17.16 -15.31 8.80
N MET A 130 17.91 -16.39 8.68
CA MET A 130 18.69 -16.62 7.47
C MET A 130 17.78 -17.02 6.31
N CYS A 131 16.76 -17.84 6.55
CA CYS A 131 15.75 -18.14 5.54
C CYS A 131 14.99 -16.87 5.10
N ASP A 132 14.55 -16.06 6.04
CA ASP A 132 13.88 -14.79 5.76
C ASP A 132 14.73 -13.82 4.91
N GLY A 133 16.06 -13.90 5.00
CA GLY A 133 16.99 -13.03 4.27
C GLY A 133 17.61 -13.61 2.97
N MET A 134 17.27 -14.84 2.56
CA MET A 134 17.79 -15.50 1.36
C MET A 134 16.70 -15.60 0.29
N ASN A 135 17.10 -15.67 -0.97
CA ASN A 135 16.20 -16.05 -2.06
C ASN A 135 16.15 -17.60 -2.15
N PRO A 136 14.95 -18.23 -2.11
CA PRO A 136 14.78 -19.68 -2.21
C PRO A 136 15.46 -20.31 -3.42
N ASP A 137 15.41 -19.66 -4.59
CA ASP A 137 15.95 -20.18 -5.85
C ASP A 137 17.48 -20.37 -5.84
N ASN A 138 18.16 -19.68 -4.93
CA ASN A 138 19.61 -19.72 -4.80
C ASN A 138 20.13 -20.76 -3.80
N VAL A 139 19.25 -21.60 -3.22
CA VAL A 139 19.59 -22.55 -2.16
C VAL A 139 19.29 -23.99 -2.60
N GLU A 140 20.30 -24.87 -2.49
CA GLU A 140 20.12 -26.27 -2.83
C GLU A 140 19.11 -26.97 -1.90
N ASN A 141 18.20 -27.78 -2.44
CA ASN A 141 17.19 -28.54 -1.67
C ASN A 141 17.81 -29.40 -0.55
N ALA A 142 19.03 -29.91 -0.71
CA ALA A 142 19.73 -30.64 0.32
C ALA A 142 20.02 -29.79 1.57
N VAL A 143 20.31 -28.50 1.38
CA VAL A 143 20.52 -27.52 2.45
C VAL A 143 19.20 -27.22 3.15
N VAL A 144 18.14 -26.98 2.37
CA VAL A 144 16.78 -26.74 2.90
C VAL A 144 16.35 -27.92 3.78
N ASN A 145 16.50 -29.16 3.30
CA ASN A 145 16.14 -30.36 4.05
C ASN A 145 16.92 -30.51 5.37
N GLN A 146 18.18 -30.10 5.43
CA GLN A 146 18.96 -30.09 6.65
C GLN A 146 18.46 -29.03 7.64
N ILE A 147 18.14 -27.83 7.16
CA ILE A 147 17.55 -26.75 7.98
C ILE A 147 16.23 -27.24 8.58
N LEU A 148 15.30 -27.70 7.75
CA LEU A 148 13.98 -28.19 8.17
C LEU A 148 14.09 -29.35 9.17
N SER A 149 14.96 -30.32 8.93
CA SER A 149 15.16 -31.44 9.84
C SER A 149 15.59 -30.98 11.23
N SER A 150 16.47 -29.98 11.32
CA SER A 150 16.94 -29.41 12.59
C SER A 150 15.85 -28.60 13.30
N ILE A 151 15.04 -27.84 12.54
CA ILE A 151 13.91 -27.09 13.06
C ILE A 151 12.85 -28.05 13.62
N ILE A 152 12.45 -29.09 12.87
CA ILE A 152 11.47 -30.08 13.29
C ILE A 152 11.95 -30.84 14.55
N ASP A 153 13.25 -31.18 14.64
CA ASP A 153 13.81 -31.77 15.87
C ASP A 153 13.72 -30.82 17.07
N GLY A 154 13.87 -29.49 16.84
CA GLY A 154 13.67 -28.46 17.87
C GLY A 154 12.23 -28.36 18.37
N MET A 155 11.23 -28.71 17.55
CA MET A 155 9.79 -28.64 17.88
C MET A 155 9.32 -29.80 18.76
N ARG A 156 10.09 -30.86 18.92
CA ARG A 156 9.70 -32.08 19.63
C ARG A 156 9.22 -31.79 21.05
N ALA A 157 8.26 -32.59 21.52
CA ALA A 157 7.64 -32.44 22.86
C ALA A 157 8.59 -32.66 24.03
N ASP A 158 9.75 -33.34 23.84
CA ASP A 158 10.76 -33.56 24.84
C ASP A 158 11.77 -32.42 25.02
N ARG A 159 11.64 -31.34 24.18
CA ARG A 159 12.44 -30.12 24.30
C ARG A 159 11.75 -29.11 25.24
N VAL A 160 12.53 -28.20 25.82
CA VAL A 160 11.98 -27.10 26.62
C VAL A 160 11.15 -26.13 25.76
N ASN A 161 10.16 -25.49 26.36
CA ASN A 161 9.19 -24.66 25.61
C ASN A 161 9.87 -23.52 24.88
N GLU A 162 10.91 -22.92 25.42
CA GLU A 162 11.64 -21.82 24.78
C GLU A 162 12.34 -22.26 23.48
N VAL A 163 12.92 -23.50 23.49
CA VAL A 163 13.51 -24.08 22.28
C VAL A 163 12.43 -24.43 21.27
N ARG A 164 11.31 -24.99 21.72
CA ARG A 164 10.16 -25.28 20.84
C ARG A 164 9.58 -24.03 20.20
N LEU A 165 9.45 -22.95 20.97
CA LEU A 165 8.97 -21.66 20.45
C LEU A 165 9.91 -21.13 19.37
N ALA A 166 11.23 -21.11 19.63
CA ALA A 166 12.20 -20.70 18.63
C ALA A 166 12.16 -21.57 17.36
N ALA A 167 11.93 -22.87 17.52
CA ALA A 167 11.82 -23.80 16.40
C ALA A 167 10.56 -23.56 15.55
N VAL A 168 9.39 -23.37 16.18
CA VAL A 168 8.15 -23.06 15.44
C VAL A 168 8.27 -21.72 14.71
N THR A 169 8.87 -20.71 15.36
CA THR A 169 9.15 -19.41 14.71
C THR A 169 10.10 -19.56 13.52
N ALA A 170 11.16 -20.35 13.68
CA ALA A 170 12.10 -20.64 12.59
C ALA A 170 11.42 -21.42 11.44
N LEU A 171 10.48 -22.33 11.77
CA LEU A 171 9.68 -23.01 10.74
C LEU A 171 8.87 -22.01 9.93
N ASN A 172 8.14 -21.10 10.58
CA ASN A 172 7.34 -20.09 9.90
C ASN A 172 8.20 -19.30 8.90
N ASN A 173 9.34 -18.80 9.32
CA ASN A 173 10.26 -18.03 8.48
C ASN A 173 10.93 -18.86 7.37
N SER A 174 10.83 -20.19 7.40
CA SER A 174 11.44 -21.08 6.40
C SER A 174 10.42 -21.67 5.41
N LEU A 175 9.14 -21.38 5.54
CA LEU A 175 8.09 -21.99 4.72
C LEU A 175 8.23 -21.64 3.24
N ASP A 176 8.69 -20.45 2.87
CA ASP A 176 8.95 -20.06 1.47
C ASP A 176 9.98 -20.97 0.78
N PHE A 177 10.88 -21.59 1.55
CA PHE A 177 11.88 -22.53 1.04
C PHE A 177 11.36 -23.95 0.86
N THR A 178 10.12 -24.22 1.28
CA THR A 178 9.63 -25.60 1.40
C THR A 178 8.83 -26.09 0.18
N ALA A 179 8.84 -25.38 -0.93
CA ALA A 179 8.07 -25.75 -2.13
C ALA A 179 8.32 -27.21 -2.55
N ALA A 180 9.60 -27.63 -2.68
CA ALA A 180 9.93 -29.00 -3.03
C ALA A 180 9.48 -30.02 -1.97
N ASN A 181 9.46 -29.64 -0.68
CA ASN A 181 9.01 -30.50 0.41
C ASN A 181 7.48 -30.62 0.42
N PHE A 182 6.76 -29.58 0.03
CA PHE A 182 5.29 -29.63 -0.11
C PHE A 182 4.84 -30.46 -1.31
N GLU A 183 5.66 -30.62 -2.35
CA GLU A 183 5.39 -31.59 -3.43
C GLU A 183 5.59 -33.03 -2.96
N ASN A 184 6.46 -33.27 -1.98
CA ASN A 184 6.70 -34.61 -1.42
C ASN A 184 5.72 -34.90 -0.28
N THR A 185 4.77 -35.79 -0.51
CA THR A 185 3.73 -36.14 0.49
C THR A 185 4.29 -36.54 1.85
N THR A 186 5.39 -37.31 1.90
CA THR A 186 5.97 -37.76 3.18
C THR A 186 6.57 -36.62 3.99
N GLU A 187 7.24 -35.70 3.32
CA GLU A 187 7.87 -34.53 3.94
C GLU A 187 6.81 -33.53 4.39
N ARG A 188 5.84 -33.22 3.52
CA ARG A 188 4.68 -32.40 3.83
C ARG A 188 3.91 -32.93 5.04
N ASP A 189 3.62 -34.25 5.09
CA ASP A 189 2.95 -34.90 6.23
C ASP A 189 3.73 -34.70 7.53
N ALA A 190 5.06 -34.74 7.48
CA ALA A 190 5.91 -34.53 8.65
C ALA A 190 5.85 -33.08 9.15
N ILE A 191 5.92 -32.10 8.24
CA ILE A 191 5.81 -30.67 8.58
C ILE A 191 4.44 -30.39 9.20
N VAL A 192 3.34 -30.72 8.50
CA VAL A 192 1.97 -30.47 8.97
C VAL A 192 1.69 -31.15 10.30
N ARG A 193 2.15 -32.40 10.50
CA ARG A 193 2.01 -33.09 11.78
C ARG A 193 2.71 -32.39 12.92
N SER A 194 3.94 -31.89 12.70
CA SER A 194 4.70 -31.17 13.73
C SER A 194 4.00 -29.88 14.14
N ILE A 195 3.36 -29.18 13.18
CA ILE A 195 2.56 -27.99 13.46
C ILE A 195 1.28 -28.37 14.23
N CYS A 196 0.56 -29.44 13.82
CA CYS A 196 -0.61 -29.93 14.56
C CYS A 196 -0.26 -30.31 16.02
N GLU A 197 0.91 -30.91 16.27
CA GLU A 197 1.38 -31.20 17.62
C GLU A 197 1.69 -29.91 18.39
N ALA A 198 2.22 -28.88 17.72
CA ALA A 198 2.53 -27.59 18.32
C ALA A 198 1.24 -26.82 18.73
N THR A 199 0.13 -26.93 17.98
CA THR A 199 -1.16 -26.35 18.38
C THR A 199 -1.74 -26.94 19.66
N GLN A 200 -1.24 -28.09 20.12
CA GLN A 200 -1.65 -28.75 21.35
C GLN A 200 -0.67 -28.50 22.52
N SER A 201 0.30 -27.61 22.36
CA SER A 201 1.26 -27.27 23.40
C SER A 201 0.57 -26.66 24.63
N THR A 202 1.16 -26.87 25.81
CA THR A 202 0.72 -26.18 27.04
C THR A 202 1.07 -24.69 27.03
N GLU A 203 2.06 -24.30 26.24
CA GLU A 203 2.53 -22.91 26.13
C GLU A 203 1.72 -22.13 25.06
N VAL A 204 1.12 -21.03 25.48
CA VAL A 204 0.25 -20.18 24.62
C VAL A 204 0.99 -19.71 23.37
N LYS A 205 2.20 -19.17 23.53
CA LYS A 205 2.99 -18.61 22.41
C LYS A 205 3.35 -19.65 21.34
N ILE A 206 3.53 -20.93 21.73
CA ILE A 206 3.78 -22.01 20.78
C ILE A 206 2.52 -22.29 19.96
N ARG A 207 1.33 -22.26 20.58
CA ARG A 207 0.07 -22.44 19.86
C ARG A 207 -0.21 -21.29 18.90
N GLU A 208 0.04 -20.05 19.33
CA GLU A 208 -0.05 -18.86 18.45
C GLU A 208 0.80 -19.03 17.20
N ARG A 209 2.09 -19.28 17.37
CA ARG A 209 3.03 -19.48 16.25
C ARG A 209 2.68 -20.67 15.37
N ALA A 210 2.07 -21.71 15.92
CA ALA A 210 1.63 -22.87 15.14
C ALA A 210 0.46 -22.49 14.20
N PHE A 211 -0.49 -21.65 14.62
CA PHE A 211 -1.54 -21.14 13.73
C PHE A 211 -1.02 -20.15 12.71
N GLU A 212 -0.02 -19.33 13.04
CA GLU A 212 0.67 -18.49 12.05
C GLU A 212 1.33 -19.35 10.97
N CYS A 213 1.99 -20.47 11.32
CA CYS A 213 2.51 -21.41 10.31
C CYS A 213 1.41 -21.94 9.39
N PHE A 214 0.21 -22.23 9.91
CA PHE A 214 -0.90 -22.65 9.06
C PHE A 214 -1.41 -21.53 8.17
N ALA A 215 -1.45 -20.29 8.62
CA ALA A 215 -1.79 -19.14 7.79
C ALA A 215 -0.77 -18.97 6.65
N THR A 216 0.52 -19.03 6.96
CA THR A 216 1.59 -18.99 5.95
C THR A 216 1.48 -20.15 4.94
N ILE A 217 1.17 -21.37 5.40
CA ILE A 217 0.94 -22.52 4.51
C ILE A 217 -0.31 -22.31 3.64
N ALA A 218 -1.36 -21.71 4.19
CA ALA A 218 -2.57 -21.40 3.41
C ALA A 218 -2.28 -20.37 2.31
N ASN A 219 -1.41 -19.40 2.58
CA ASN A 219 -0.98 -18.43 1.59
C ASN A 219 -0.10 -19.04 0.48
N LEU A 220 0.89 -19.87 0.84
CA LEU A 220 1.89 -20.37 -0.09
C LEU A 220 1.49 -21.67 -0.81
N TYR A 221 0.67 -22.51 -0.16
CA TYR A 221 0.39 -23.90 -0.57
C TYR A 221 -1.08 -24.25 -0.42
N TYR A 222 -1.97 -23.33 -0.80
CA TYR A 222 -3.43 -23.53 -0.72
C TYR A 222 -3.88 -24.84 -1.38
N ASP A 223 -3.35 -25.15 -2.56
CA ASP A 223 -3.63 -26.33 -3.34
C ASP A 223 -3.28 -27.67 -2.63
N LYS A 224 -2.39 -27.62 -1.65
CA LYS A 224 -1.93 -28.79 -0.86
C LYS A 224 -2.72 -29.00 0.43
N LEU A 225 -3.65 -28.13 0.81
CA LEU A 225 -4.34 -28.15 2.09
C LEU A 225 -5.42 -29.24 2.19
N GLN A 226 -6.04 -29.64 1.08
CA GLN A 226 -7.22 -30.52 1.09
C GLN A 226 -7.07 -31.78 1.96
N PRO A 227 -5.93 -32.51 2.01
CA PRO A 227 -5.79 -33.71 2.84
C PRO A 227 -5.79 -33.42 4.35
N TYR A 228 -5.51 -32.20 4.77
CA TYR A 228 -5.30 -31.81 6.16
C TYR A 228 -6.40 -30.95 6.73
N ILE A 229 -7.25 -30.36 5.86
CA ILE A 229 -8.18 -29.28 6.23
C ILE A 229 -9.15 -29.70 7.34
N GLU A 230 -9.64 -30.93 7.36
CA GLU A 230 -10.54 -31.40 8.42
C GLU A 230 -9.86 -31.35 9.80
N THR A 231 -8.60 -31.78 9.87
CA THR A 231 -7.83 -31.73 11.13
C THR A 231 -7.56 -30.28 11.54
N ILE A 232 -7.11 -29.45 10.61
CA ILE A 232 -6.84 -28.03 10.85
C ILE A 232 -8.13 -27.31 11.28
N PHE A 233 -9.26 -27.60 10.65
CA PHE A 233 -10.56 -27.05 11.00
C PHE A 233 -10.96 -27.37 12.43
N GLN A 234 -10.86 -28.64 12.86
CA GLN A 234 -11.17 -29.04 14.23
C GLN A 234 -10.26 -28.38 15.26
N LEU A 235 -8.96 -28.21 14.95
CA LEU A 235 -8.01 -27.49 15.77
C LEU A 235 -8.39 -26.01 15.90
N SER A 236 -8.74 -25.36 14.77
CA SER A 236 -9.18 -23.97 14.73
C SER A 236 -10.46 -23.74 15.55
N LEU A 237 -11.48 -24.61 15.39
CA LEU A 237 -12.72 -24.52 16.18
C LEU A 237 -12.44 -24.63 17.68
N THR A 238 -11.50 -25.49 18.07
CA THR A 238 -11.13 -25.65 19.49
C THR A 238 -10.42 -24.40 20.01
N ALA A 239 -9.50 -23.84 19.22
CA ALA A 239 -8.78 -22.62 19.56
C ALA A 239 -9.72 -21.42 19.72
N ILE A 240 -10.60 -21.16 18.77
CA ILE A 240 -11.53 -20.04 18.81
C ILE A 240 -12.52 -20.13 19.98
N ARG A 241 -12.99 -21.36 20.32
CA ARG A 241 -14.00 -21.54 21.38
C ARG A 241 -13.45 -21.46 22.78
N SER A 242 -12.25 -22.00 23.02
CA SER A 242 -11.83 -22.39 24.37
C SER A 242 -10.38 -22.10 24.73
N ASP A 243 -9.60 -21.54 23.84
CA ASP A 243 -8.22 -21.11 24.10
C ASP A 243 -8.14 -19.64 24.55
N SER A 244 -6.92 -19.13 24.74
CA SER A 244 -6.70 -17.70 24.96
C SER A 244 -7.19 -16.88 23.73
N PRO A 245 -7.65 -15.64 23.93
CA PRO A 245 -8.07 -14.79 22.82
C PRO A 245 -6.99 -14.66 21.73
N THR A 246 -5.73 -14.58 22.09
CA THR A 246 -4.60 -14.45 21.14
C THR A 246 -4.45 -15.67 20.23
N VAL A 247 -4.58 -16.89 20.77
CA VAL A 247 -4.58 -18.13 19.96
C VAL A 247 -5.83 -18.20 19.08
N GLY A 248 -6.99 -17.80 19.63
CA GLY A 248 -8.24 -17.73 18.87
C GLY A 248 -8.15 -16.79 17.69
N MET A 249 -7.54 -15.60 17.86
CA MET A 249 -7.30 -14.65 16.80
C MET A 249 -6.38 -15.20 15.70
N GLN A 250 -5.31 -15.92 16.05
CA GLN A 250 -4.45 -16.56 15.06
C GLN A 250 -5.15 -17.69 14.30
N ALA A 251 -6.05 -18.42 14.96
CA ALA A 251 -6.88 -19.41 14.28
C ALA A 251 -7.92 -18.76 13.35
N ILE A 252 -8.40 -17.55 13.65
CA ILE A 252 -9.26 -16.75 12.77
C ILE A 252 -8.44 -16.25 11.58
N GLU A 253 -7.23 -15.77 11.80
CA GLU A 253 -6.33 -15.27 10.75
C GLU A 253 -6.00 -16.34 9.70
N LEU A 254 -5.81 -17.58 10.10
CA LEU A 254 -5.70 -18.70 9.14
C LEU A 254 -6.90 -18.73 8.17
N TRP A 255 -8.12 -18.54 8.68
CA TRP A 255 -9.32 -18.57 7.83
C TRP A 255 -9.49 -17.29 7.00
N ASN A 256 -9.01 -16.13 7.49
CA ASN A 256 -8.89 -14.92 6.66
C ASN A 256 -8.00 -15.20 5.46
N THR A 257 -6.81 -15.75 5.68
CA THR A 257 -5.88 -16.10 4.60
C THR A 257 -6.50 -17.08 3.60
N VAL A 258 -7.25 -18.08 4.08
CA VAL A 258 -7.98 -19.00 3.17
C VAL A 258 -9.03 -18.27 2.34
N CYS A 259 -9.80 -17.33 2.94
CA CYS A 259 -10.77 -16.53 2.21
C CYS A 259 -10.10 -15.66 1.16
N ASP A 260 -9.01 -14.99 1.50
CA ASP A 260 -8.27 -14.13 0.57
C ASP A 260 -7.75 -14.93 -0.63
N GLN A 261 -7.19 -16.14 -0.38
CA GLN A 261 -6.76 -17.03 -1.48
C GLN A 261 -7.94 -17.46 -2.37
N GLU A 262 -9.11 -17.74 -1.77
CA GLU A 262 -10.29 -18.12 -2.55
C GLU A 262 -10.87 -16.95 -3.35
N VAL A 263 -10.86 -15.72 -2.80
CA VAL A 263 -11.28 -14.50 -3.51
C VAL A 263 -10.36 -14.22 -4.70
N ASN A 264 -9.04 -14.28 -4.50
CA ASN A 264 -8.06 -14.06 -5.56
C ASN A 264 -8.22 -15.11 -6.67
N LEU A 265 -8.33 -16.40 -6.31
CA LEU A 265 -8.57 -17.45 -7.29
C LEU A 265 -9.91 -17.30 -8.03
N MET A 266 -10.95 -16.77 -7.38
CA MET A 266 -12.22 -16.49 -8.05
C MET A 266 -12.04 -15.39 -9.10
N ALA A 267 -11.29 -14.34 -8.81
CA ALA A 267 -10.96 -13.29 -9.77
C ALA A 267 -10.12 -13.84 -10.94
N ASP A 268 -9.07 -14.62 -10.66
CA ASP A 268 -8.23 -15.26 -11.68
C ASP A 268 -9.01 -16.20 -12.60
N ILE A 269 -10.04 -16.88 -12.04
CA ILE A 269 -10.94 -17.75 -12.84
C ILE A 269 -11.83 -16.90 -13.75
N GLU A 270 -12.34 -15.76 -13.28
CA GLU A 270 -13.16 -14.84 -14.10
C GLU A 270 -12.33 -14.24 -15.23
N ASP A 271 -11.09 -13.89 -14.97
CA ASP A 271 -10.15 -13.35 -15.96
C ASP A 271 -9.55 -14.44 -16.89
N GLY A 272 -9.79 -15.73 -16.58
CA GLY A 272 -9.35 -16.87 -17.38
C GLY A 272 -7.88 -17.26 -17.12
N GLU A 273 -7.27 -16.75 -16.08
CA GLU A 273 -5.88 -17.03 -15.68
C GLU A 273 -5.75 -18.32 -14.86
N ALA A 274 -6.82 -18.72 -14.14
CA ALA A 274 -6.89 -19.95 -13.37
C ALA A 274 -8.07 -20.85 -13.80
N GLN A 275 -8.08 -22.11 -13.34
CA GLN A 275 -9.15 -23.06 -13.62
C GLN A 275 -10.05 -23.25 -12.40
N ALA A 276 -11.35 -23.46 -12.64
CA ALA A 276 -12.32 -23.75 -11.57
C ALA A 276 -11.98 -24.98 -10.70
N SER A 277 -11.08 -25.86 -11.17
CA SER A 277 -10.55 -27.01 -10.40
C SER A 277 -9.54 -26.61 -9.34
N ASP A 278 -8.95 -25.43 -9.44
CA ASP A 278 -7.91 -24.95 -8.52
C ASP A 278 -8.54 -24.41 -7.23
N LEU A 279 -9.82 -24.02 -7.29
CA LEU A 279 -10.60 -23.57 -6.16
C LEU A 279 -11.11 -24.77 -5.33
N LEU A 280 -10.54 -24.97 -4.16
CA LEU A 280 -10.88 -26.09 -3.25
C LEU A 280 -12.21 -25.86 -2.49
N LYS A 281 -12.72 -24.63 -2.43
CA LYS A 281 -13.97 -24.24 -1.73
C LYS A 281 -13.96 -24.58 -0.25
N LEU A 282 -12.81 -24.38 0.41
CA LEU A 282 -12.63 -24.71 1.82
C LEU A 282 -13.55 -23.87 2.71
N THR A 283 -13.69 -22.58 2.39
CA THR A 283 -14.60 -21.65 3.08
C THR A 283 -16.05 -22.09 3.02
N HIS A 284 -16.52 -22.55 1.87
CA HIS A 284 -17.89 -23.08 1.72
C HIS A 284 -18.17 -24.27 2.66
N HIS A 285 -17.17 -25.15 2.86
CA HIS A 285 -17.30 -26.29 3.75
C HIS A 285 -17.25 -25.91 5.23
N ALA A 286 -16.45 -24.90 5.58
CA ALA A 286 -16.27 -24.44 6.97
C ALA A 286 -17.41 -23.54 7.45
N ALA A 287 -17.96 -22.70 6.58
CA ALA A 287 -18.88 -21.61 6.91
C ALA A 287 -20.12 -22.04 7.73
N PRO A 288 -20.81 -23.16 7.47
CA PRO A 288 -21.97 -23.55 8.28
C PRO A 288 -21.69 -23.73 9.77
N THR A 289 -20.44 -24.04 10.14
CA THR A 289 -20.02 -24.20 11.54
C THR A 289 -19.28 -22.97 12.03
N LEU A 290 -18.47 -22.34 11.17
CA LEU A 290 -17.62 -21.21 11.50
C LEU A 290 -18.44 -19.94 11.72
N VAL A 291 -19.38 -19.60 10.83
CA VAL A 291 -20.18 -18.37 10.91
C VAL A 291 -20.94 -18.25 12.25
N PRO A 292 -21.71 -19.26 12.72
CA PRO A 292 -22.37 -19.16 14.02
C PRO A 292 -21.39 -18.92 15.18
N MET A 293 -20.18 -19.48 15.12
CA MET A 293 -19.16 -19.29 16.14
C MET A 293 -18.55 -17.87 16.09
N LEU A 294 -18.32 -17.33 14.89
CA LEU A 294 -17.86 -15.94 14.72
C LEU A 294 -18.89 -14.95 15.28
N LEU A 295 -20.18 -15.15 14.98
CA LEU A 295 -21.28 -14.34 15.51
C LEU A 295 -21.34 -14.38 17.05
N GLU A 296 -20.99 -15.52 17.68
CA GLU A 296 -20.85 -15.61 19.13
C GLU A 296 -19.61 -14.82 19.60
N CYS A 297 -18.47 -14.92 18.92
CA CYS A 297 -17.26 -14.19 19.27
C CYS A 297 -17.44 -12.67 19.11
N MET A 298 -18.22 -12.21 18.15
CA MET A 298 -18.57 -10.80 17.96
C MET A 298 -19.34 -10.22 19.15
N THR A 299 -19.93 -11.04 20.00
CA THR A 299 -20.60 -10.56 21.23
C THR A 299 -19.65 -10.36 22.43
N LYS A 300 -18.35 -10.58 22.25
CA LYS A 300 -17.33 -10.43 23.29
C LYS A 300 -16.62 -9.08 23.24
N GLN A 301 -17.35 -8.02 22.91
CA GLN A 301 -16.84 -6.65 22.88
C GLN A 301 -16.36 -6.21 24.28
N GLU A 302 -15.29 -5.45 24.33
CA GLU A 302 -14.74 -4.85 25.54
C GLU A 302 -15.30 -3.42 25.71
N GLU A 303 -15.75 -3.08 26.94
CA GLU A 303 -16.45 -1.81 27.21
C GLU A 303 -15.50 -0.70 27.67
N ASP A 304 -14.36 -1.09 28.27
CA ASP A 304 -13.44 -0.21 29.02
C ASP A 304 -11.99 -0.32 28.54
N ALA A 305 -11.73 -0.65 27.27
CA ALA A 305 -10.39 -0.58 26.75
C ALA A 305 -9.97 0.91 26.72
N ASP A 306 -9.07 1.30 27.63
CA ASP A 306 -8.42 2.61 27.63
C ASP A 306 -7.62 2.85 26.32
N ASP A 307 -7.45 1.79 25.52
CA ASP A 307 -6.91 1.75 24.17
C ASP A 307 -7.91 1.01 23.26
N ASP A 308 -8.86 1.76 22.72
CA ASP A 308 -9.88 1.25 21.78
C ASP A 308 -9.29 0.68 20.46
N ASP A 309 -8.00 0.86 20.24
CA ASP A 309 -7.26 0.40 19.05
C ASP A 309 -6.66 -1.01 19.21
N GLU A 310 -6.82 -1.68 20.39
CA GLU A 310 -6.28 -3.02 20.55
C GLU A 310 -7.14 -4.04 19.81
N TRP A 311 -6.52 -4.68 18.81
CA TRP A 311 -7.12 -5.74 18.00
C TRP A 311 -7.60 -6.89 18.86
N ASN A 312 -8.87 -7.23 18.79
CA ASN A 312 -9.50 -8.22 19.65
C ASN A 312 -10.29 -9.28 18.87
N ILE A 313 -10.74 -10.33 19.57
CA ILE A 313 -11.43 -11.47 18.95
C ILE A 313 -12.78 -11.08 18.31
N SER A 314 -13.44 -10.04 18.79
CA SER A 314 -14.70 -9.54 18.21
C SER A 314 -14.41 -8.92 16.83
N MET A 315 -13.40 -8.07 16.74
CA MET A 315 -12.96 -7.42 15.51
C MET A 315 -12.44 -8.44 14.50
N ALA A 316 -11.56 -9.35 14.92
CA ALA A 316 -11.05 -10.41 14.06
C ALA A 316 -12.18 -11.29 13.50
N SER A 317 -13.21 -11.58 14.31
CA SER A 317 -14.37 -12.36 13.86
C SER A 317 -15.23 -11.60 12.84
N ALA A 318 -15.35 -10.28 12.98
CA ALA A 318 -16.06 -9.42 12.04
C ALA A 318 -15.35 -9.38 10.69
N THR A 319 -14.03 -9.18 10.69
CA THR A 319 -13.21 -9.17 9.47
C THR A 319 -13.30 -10.52 8.72
N LEU A 320 -13.19 -11.65 9.45
CA LEU A 320 -13.36 -12.96 8.81
C LEU A 320 -14.78 -13.14 8.24
N LEU A 321 -15.81 -12.61 8.89
CA LEU A 321 -17.18 -12.68 8.34
C LEU A 321 -17.31 -11.92 7.02
N GLU A 322 -16.62 -10.78 6.87
CA GLU A 322 -16.55 -10.05 5.60
C GLU A 322 -15.85 -10.88 4.51
N GLY A 323 -14.68 -11.47 4.81
CA GLY A 323 -14.00 -12.38 3.88
C GLY A 323 -14.88 -13.55 3.45
N ILE A 324 -15.58 -14.19 4.41
CA ILE A 324 -16.55 -15.25 4.12
C ILE A 324 -17.70 -14.75 3.22
N ALA A 325 -18.16 -13.52 3.43
CA ALA A 325 -19.25 -12.96 2.62
C ALA A 325 -18.83 -12.77 1.15
N ARG A 326 -17.62 -12.35 0.89
CA ARG A 326 -17.06 -12.24 -0.47
C ARG A 326 -16.96 -13.59 -1.17
N VAL A 327 -16.54 -14.64 -0.44
CA VAL A 327 -16.41 -15.99 -1.01
C VAL A 327 -17.78 -16.68 -1.22
N LEU A 328 -18.71 -16.54 -0.27
CA LEU A 328 -20.00 -17.23 -0.28
C LEU A 328 -21.10 -16.46 -1.03
N GLU A 329 -20.90 -15.19 -1.27
CA GLU A 329 -21.87 -14.29 -1.90
C GLU A 329 -23.28 -14.41 -1.27
N ASP A 330 -24.31 -14.58 -2.04
CA ASP A 330 -25.71 -14.66 -1.59
C ASP A 330 -25.96 -15.70 -0.48
N THR A 331 -25.18 -16.76 -0.44
CA THR A 331 -25.41 -17.87 0.50
C THR A 331 -25.05 -17.53 1.95
N VAL A 332 -24.16 -16.56 2.19
CA VAL A 332 -23.81 -16.11 3.55
C VAL A 332 -25.01 -15.50 4.26
N VAL A 333 -25.90 -14.83 3.51
CA VAL A 333 -27.09 -14.17 4.04
C VAL A 333 -27.94 -15.15 4.84
N ASP A 334 -28.15 -16.35 4.32
CA ASP A 334 -28.99 -17.36 4.98
C ASP A 334 -28.37 -17.89 6.30
N LEU A 335 -27.05 -17.81 6.45
CA LEU A 335 -26.32 -18.19 7.67
C LEU A 335 -26.39 -17.10 8.75
N VAL A 336 -26.35 -15.82 8.34
CA VAL A 336 -26.23 -14.67 9.26
C VAL A 336 -27.60 -14.06 9.63
N LEU A 337 -28.57 -14.04 8.71
CA LEU A 337 -29.85 -13.40 8.86
C LEU A 337 -30.64 -13.84 10.12
N PRO A 338 -30.66 -15.13 10.55
CA PRO A 338 -31.33 -15.53 11.78
C PRO A 338 -30.79 -14.82 13.03
N PHE A 339 -29.47 -14.66 13.13
CA PHE A 339 -28.82 -13.96 14.24
C PHE A 339 -29.14 -12.48 14.22
N ILE A 340 -29.07 -11.82 13.06
CA ILE A 340 -29.41 -10.41 12.88
C ILE A 340 -30.87 -10.17 13.31
N THR A 341 -31.81 -10.93 12.74
CA THR A 341 -33.24 -10.75 13.01
C THR A 341 -33.58 -10.94 14.49
N GLN A 342 -32.92 -11.87 15.17
CA GLN A 342 -33.12 -12.10 16.59
C GLN A 342 -32.56 -10.99 17.47
N ASN A 343 -31.47 -10.35 17.07
CA ASN A 343 -30.67 -9.52 17.97
C ASN A 343 -30.62 -8.04 17.63
N ILE A 344 -30.98 -7.61 16.44
CA ILE A 344 -30.92 -6.18 16.02
C ILE A 344 -31.78 -5.26 16.90
N GLY A 345 -32.85 -5.77 17.45
CA GLY A 345 -33.75 -5.06 18.42
C GLY A 345 -33.52 -5.47 19.86
N ASN A 346 -32.43 -6.17 20.21
CA ASN A 346 -32.20 -6.69 21.56
C ASN A 346 -31.94 -5.55 22.57
N THR A 347 -32.35 -5.76 23.81
CA THR A 347 -32.05 -4.83 24.91
C THR A 347 -30.63 -4.93 25.43
N ASN A 348 -29.98 -6.09 25.23
CA ASN A 348 -28.55 -6.23 25.48
C ASN A 348 -27.75 -5.60 24.32
N TRP A 349 -27.05 -4.52 24.64
CA TRP A 349 -26.28 -3.76 23.65
C TRP A 349 -25.24 -4.60 22.94
N ARG A 350 -24.59 -5.57 23.60
CA ARG A 350 -23.58 -6.45 22.98
C ARG A 350 -24.17 -7.28 21.84
N LEU A 351 -25.34 -7.87 22.08
CA LEU A 351 -26.05 -8.65 21.05
C LEU A 351 -26.58 -7.75 19.93
N LYS A 352 -27.05 -6.54 20.28
CA LYS A 352 -27.52 -5.57 19.29
C LYS A 352 -26.38 -5.09 18.41
N GLU A 353 -25.27 -4.68 19.00
CA GLU A 353 -24.09 -4.18 18.28
C GLU A 353 -23.51 -5.29 17.37
N ALA A 354 -23.31 -6.51 17.89
CA ALA A 354 -22.85 -7.63 17.07
C ALA A 354 -23.77 -7.94 15.88
N ALA A 355 -25.09 -7.75 16.03
CA ALA A 355 -26.05 -7.92 14.92
C ALA A 355 -25.93 -6.80 13.88
N LEU A 356 -25.68 -5.56 14.30
CA LEU A 356 -25.44 -4.42 13.41
C LEU A 356 -24.11 -4.58 12.67
N MET A 357 -23.05 -4.96 13.38
CA MET A 357 -21.73 -5.23 12.81
C MET A 357 -21.81 -6.38 11.80
N ALA A 358 -22.45 -7.50 12.16
CA ALA A 358 -22.63 -8.63 11.26
C ALA A 358 -23.41 -8.25 9.99
N PHE A 359 -24.38 -7.35 10.10
CA PHE A 359 -25.11 -6.83 8.95
C PHE A 359 -24.21 -5.97 8.06
N GLY A 360 -23.41 -5.08 8.67
CA GLY A 360 -22.43 -4.24 7.94
C GLY A 360 -21.38 -5.05 7.19
N MET A 361 -20.88 -6.13 7.81
CA MET A 361 -19.84 -6.98 7.23
C MET A 361 -20.30 -7.80 6.04
N ILE A 362 -21.59 -8.15 5.94
CA ILE A 362 -22.14 -8.90 4.80
C ILE A 362 -22.70 -8.01 3.70
N LEU A 363 -22.45 -6.70 3.73
CA LEU A 363 -22.91 -5.79 2.66
C LEU A 363 -22.05 -5.90 1.40
N ASP A 364 -20.85 -6.44 1.50
CA ASP A 364 -19.97 -6.74 0.39
C ASP A 364 -19.98 -8.25 0.09
N GLY A 365 -20.03 -8.63 -1.18
CA GLY A 365 -20.10 -10.01 -1.65
C GLY A 365 -21.50 -10.40 -2.17
N PRO A 366 -22.56 -10.40 -1.34
CA PRO A 366 -23.89 -10.75 -1.83
C PRO A 366 -24.45 -9.75 -2.85
N SER A 367 -25.27 -10.24 -3.77
CA SER A 367 -25.88 -9.43 -4.82
C SER A 367 -26.80 -8.34 -4.25
N GLY A 368 -26.84 -7.18 -4.93
CA GLY A 368 -27.77 -6.11 -4.58
C GLY A 368 -29.23 -6.55 -4.63
N GLU A 369 -29.58 -7.52 -5.47
CA GLU A 369 -30.93 -8.09 -5.51
C GLU A 369 -31.31 -8.81 -4.21
N LYS A 370 -30.38 -9.54 -3.61
CA LYS A 370 -30.56 -10.25 -2.32
C LYS A 370 -30.60 -9.28 -1.15
N LEU A 371 -29.72 -8.26 -1.15
CA LEU A 371 -29.54 -7.33 -0.02
C LEU A 371 -30.54 -6.19 0.01
N SER A 372 -30.99 -5.64 -1.13
CA SER A 372 -31.86 -4.46 -1.15
C SER A 372 -33.11 -4.56 -0.28
N PRO A 373 -33.88 -5.67 -0.28
CA PRO A 373 -35.04 -5.80 0.58
C PRO A 373 -34.69 -5.78 2.08
N LEU A 374 -33.54 -6.33 2.43
CA LEU A 374 -33.06 -6.40 3.81
C LEU A 374 -32.57 -5.02 4.29
N ILE A 375 -31.86 -4.29 3.42
CA ILE A 375 -31.40 -2.93 3.69
C ILE A 375 -32.59 -2.00 3.92
N VAL A 376 -33.62 -2.05 3.05
CA VAL A 376 -34.82 -1.22 3.19
C VAL A 376 -35.54 -1.51 4.50
N GLN A 377 -35.57 -2.77 4.92
CA GLN A 377 -36.19 -3.16 6.20
C GLN A 377 -35.35 -2.77 7.42
N ALA A 378 -34.02 -2.86 7.33
CA ALA A 378 -33.09 -2.56 8.43
C ALA A 378 -32.86 -1.05 8.64
N MET A 379 -32.93 -0.23 7.59
CA MET A 379 -32.58 1.19 7.65
C MET A 379 -33.33 1.97 8.74
N PRO A 380 -34.66 1.85 8.94
CA PRO A 380 -35.35 2.56 10.06
C PRO A 380 -34.80 2.16 11.43
N ILE A 381 -34.34 0.90 11.58
CA ILE A 381 -33.77 0.41 12.83
C ILE A 381 -32.36 1.00 13.01
N LEU A 382 -31.54 1.00 11.96
CA LEU A 382 -30.20 1.60 11.96
C LEU A 382 -30.26 3.09 12.35
N VAL A 383 -31.13 3.86 11.70
CA VAL A 383 -31.34 5.28 12.02
C VAL A 383 -31.82 5.47 13.48
N GLY A 384 -32.67 4.56 13.98
CA GLY A 384 -33.09 4.56 15.39
C GLY A 384 -31.92 4.26 16.35
N CYS A 385 -31.00 3.37 15.97
CA CYS A 385 -29.82 2.99 16.76
C CYS A 385 -28.78 4.12 16.86
N LEU A 386 -28.78 5.11 15.99
CA LEU A 386 -27.97 6.34 16.15
C LEU A 386 -28.28 7.13 17.43
N GLN A 387 -29.38 6.82 18.10
CA GLN A 387 -29.80 7.43 19.38
C GLN A 387 -29.71 6.44 20.55
N ASP A 388 -29.05 5.29 20.38
CA ASP A 388 -28.92 4.28 21.44
C ASP A 388 -28.09 4.82 22.61
N GLN A 389 -28.33 4.24 23.79
CA GLN A 389 -27.59 4.61 25.00
C GLN A 389 -26.12 4.17 24.92
N SER A 390 -25.83 3.02 24.28
CA SER A 390 -24.48 2.51 24.07
C SER A 390 -23.78 3.29 22.96
N THR A 391 -22.58 3.77 23.25
CA THR A 391 -21.73 4.44 22.27
C THR A 391 -21.37 3.51 21.11
N LEU A 392 -21.01 2.25 21.41
CA LEU A 392 -20.64 1.26 20.39
C LEU A 392 -21.81 0.96 19.44
N VAL A 393 -23.06 0.90 19.95
CA VAL A 393 -24.23 0.72 19.08
C VAL A 393 -24.43 1.93 18.15
N ARG A 394 -24.22 3.16 18.64
CA ARG A 394 -24.32 4.36 17.80
C ARG A 394 -23.22 4.40 16.74
N ASP A 395 -22.02 4.08 17.15
CA ASP A 395 -20.83 4.00 16.31
C ASP A 395 -21.01 3.00 15.15
N THR A 396 -21.25 1.73 15.47
CA THR A 396 -21.49 0.66 14.49
C THR A 396 -22.67 0.97 13.58
N SER A 397 -23.74 1.63 14.11
CA SER A 397 -24.88 2.04 13.29
C SER A 397 -24.50 3.11 12.26
N ALA A 398 -23.72 4.11 12.66
CA ALA A 398 -23.25 5.15 11.76
C ALA A 398 -22.34 4.55 10.66
N TRP A 399 -21.41 3.68 11.05
CA TRP A 399 -20.55 2.93 10.14
C TRP A 399 -21.37 2.08 9.15
N THR A 400 -22.32 1.28 9.65
CA THR A 400 -23.17 0.43 8.78
C THR A 400 -23.96 1.26 7.77
N ILE A 401 -24.49 2.43 8.19
CA ILE A 401 -25.16 3.36 7.27
C ILE A 401 -24.18 3.87 6.21
N GLY A 402 -22.94 4.20 6.60
CA GLY A 402 -21.88 4.61 5.68
C GLY A 402 -21.58 3.53 4.64
N ARG A 403 -21.44 2.28 5.07
CA ARG A 403 -21.24 1.12 4.15
C ARG A 403 -22.42 0.91 3.20
N ILE A 404 -23.66 1.13 3.66
CA ILE A 404 -24.83 1.07 2.77
C ILE A 404 -24.79 2.20 1.73
N CYS A 405 -24.38 3.40 2.13
CA CYS A 405 -24.22 4.53 1.21
C CYS A 405 -23.16 4.24 0.13
N GLU A 406 -22.07 3.61 0.52
CA GLU A 406 -20.97 3.23 -0.36
C GLU A 406 -21.38 2.15 -1.38
N LEU A 407 -21.93 1.03 -0.90
CA LEU A 407 -22.10 -0.18 -1.71
C LEU A 407 -23.49 -0.30 -2.35
N HIS A 408 -24.52 0.30 -1.75
CA HIS A 408 -25.93 0.09 -2.11
C HIS A 408 -26.71 1.39 -2.30
N LYS A 409 -26.13 2.36 -3.01
CA LYS A 409 -26.72 3.68 -3.25
C LYS A 409 -28.15 3.65 -3.80
N SER A 410 -28.50 2.62 -4.57
CA SER A 410 -29.85 2.46 -5.10
C SER A 410 -30.94 2.30 -4.02
N CYS A 411 -30.57 1.87 -2.80
CA CYS A 411 -31.48 1.73 -1.66
C CYS A 411 -31.80 3.07 -0.97
N LEU A 412 -31.08 4.16 -1.30
CA LEU A 412 -31.19 5.46 -0.64
C LEU A 412 -32.16 6.40 -1.38
N SER A 413 -33.26 5.91 -1.90
CA SER A 413 -34.23 6.71 -2.67
C SER A 413 -35.51 7.06 -1.89
N GLY A 414 -36.24 8.08 -2.37
CA GLY A 414 -37.56 8.43 -1.92
C GLY A 414 -37.68 8.91 -0.48
N GLU A 415 -38.61 8.35 0.29
CA GLU A 415 -38.92 8.77 1.67
C GLU A 415 -37.82 8.38 2.69
N MET A 416 -36.94 7.48 2.36
CA MET A 416 -35.89 7.00 3.26
C MET A 416 -34.76 8.03 3.47
N LEU A 417 -34.32 8.67 2.41
CA LEU A 417 -33.18 9.59 2.43
C LEU A 417 -33.32 10.74 3.43
N PRO A 418 -34.47 11.44 3.54
CA PRO A 418 -34.64 12.47 4.57
C PRO A 418 -34.45 11.96 6.01
N HIS A 419 -34.83 10.71 6.29
CA HIS A 419 -34.65 10.11 7.60
C HIS A 419 -33.18 9.78 7.88
N VAL A 420 -32.47 9.26 6.89
CA VAL A 420 -31.03 8.99 6.98
C VAL A 420 -30.26 10.29 7.22
N VAL A 421 -30.54 11.33 6.43
CA VAL A 421 -29.91 12.65 6.57
C VAL A 421 -30.20 13.26 7.96
N ALA A 422 -31.43 13.16 8.44
CA ALA A 422 -31.80 13.68 9.78
C ALA A 422 -31.06 12.91 10.89
N GLY A 423 -30.99 11.57 10.77
CA GLY A 423 -30.28 10.70 11.71
C GLY A 423 -28.77 11.00 11.75
N LEU A 424 -28.12 11.02 10.59
CA LEU A 424 -26.70 11.37 10.49
C LEU A 424 -26.43 12.80 10.98
N GLY A 425 -27.29 13.75 10.62
CA GLY A 425 -27.21 15.12 11.12
C GLY A 425 -27.30 15.21 12.67
N SER A 426 -27.97 14.26 13.31
CA SER A 426 -27.98 14.17 14.79
C SER A 426 -26.70 13.50 15.32
N ALA A 427 -26.19 12.47 14.63
CA ALA A 427 -24.97 11.78 14.99
C ALA A 427 -23.71 12.67 14.89
N LEU A 428 -23.68 13.61 13.93
CA LEU A 428 -22.63 14.64 13.84
C LEU A 428 -22.54 15.53 15.09
N GLU A 429 -23.59 15.61 15.91
CA GLU A 429 -23.62 16.37 17.16
C GLU A 429 -23.36 15.49 18.39
N ASP A 430 -22.99 14.22 18.20
CA ASP A 430 -22.70 13.29 19.31
C ASP A 430 -21.53 13.79 20.16
N LYS A 431 -21.53 13.39 21.41
CA LYS A 431 -20.45 13.71 22.36
C LYS A 431 -19.23 12.82 22.17
N ALA A 432 -19.44 11.59 21.70
CA ALA A 432 -18.37 10.62 21.49
C ALA A 432 -17.68 10.86 20.15
N PRO A 433 -16.38 11.13 20.10
CA PRO A 433 -15.63 11.37 18.87
C PRO A 433 -15.77 10.23 17.86
N LYS A 434 -15.75 8.97 18.29
CA LYS A 434 -15.96 7.79 17.42
C LYS A 434 -17.24 7.89 16.60
N VAL A 435 -18.37 8.16 17.27
CA VAL A 435 -19.67 8.29 16.60
C VAL A 435 -19.65 9.43 15.59
N VAL A 436 -18.99 10.53 15.93
CA VAL A 436 -18.84 11.69 15.04
C VAL A 436 -17.98 11.32 13.81
N SER A 437 -16.89 10.60 14.01
CA SER A 437 -16.01 10.15 12.92
C SER A 437 -16.78 9.25 11.95
N GLN A 438 -17.50 8.24 12.46
CA GLN A 438 -18.34 7.36 11.63
C GLN A 438 -19.51 8.09 10.96
N ALA A 439 -20.08 9.09 11.61
CA ALA A 439 -21.10 9.94 10.99
C ALA A 439 -20.52 10.80 9.85
N CYS A 440 -19.27 11.29 9.99
CA CYS A 440 -18.57 11.98 8.90
C CYS A 440 -18.29 11.04 7.72
N PHE A 441 -17.81 9.82 7.98
CA PHE A 441 -17.64 8.76 6.98
C PHE A 441 -18.97 8.48 6.26
N ALA A 442 -20.06 8.30 6.99
CA ALA A 442 -21.37 8.06 6.40
C ALA A 442 -21.87 9.24 5.55
N VAL A 443 -21.59 10.48 5.95
CA VAL A 443 -21.94 11.69 5.17
C VAL A 443 -21.07 11.81 3.92
N HIS A 444 -19.80 11.45 4.00
CA HIS A 444 -18.88 11.37 2.86
C HIS A 444 -19.48 10.44 1.78
N ASN A 445 -19.75 9.18 2.13
CA ASN A 445 -20.29 8.19 1.20
C ASN A 445 -21.72 8.55 0.73
N LEU A 446 -22.51 9.18 1.59
CA LEU A 446 -23.83 9.67 1.20
C LEU A 446 -23.73 10.79 0.14
N ALA A 447 -22.77 11.70 0.27
CA ALA A 447 -22.56 12.76 -0.70
C ALA A 447 -22.15 12.19 -2.06
N GLU A 448 -21.29 11.17 -2.09
CA GLU A 448 -20.91 10.45 -3.29
C GLU A 448 -22.12 9.71 -3.91
N ALA A 449 -22.88 8.99 -3.09
CA ALA A 449 -24.07 8.25 -3.54
C ALA A 449 -25.16 9.13 -4.15
N CYS A 450 -25.25 10.40 -3.70
CA CYS A 450 -26.22 11.39 -4.17
C CYS A 450 -25.76 12.17 -5.41
N SER A 451 -24.57 11.91 -5.95
CA SER A 451 -24.12 12.50 -7.20
C SER A 451 -24.99 11.99 -8.35
N ASP A 452 -25.67 12.87 -9.02
CA ASP A 452 -26.44 12.56 -10.23
C ASP A 452 -25.87 13.34 -11.40
N GLU A 453 -25.20 12.63 -12.29
CA GLU A 453 -24.62 13.21 -13.51
C GLU A 453 -25.68 13.72 -14.51
N SER A 454 -26.93 13.25 -14.36
CA SER A 454 -28.02 13.56 -15.29
C SER A 454 -28.58 14.98 -15.10
N ASP A 455 -28.46 15.60 -13.92
CA ASP A 455 -28.89 16.98 -13.67
C ASP A 455 -27.83 17.84 -13.00
N ALA A 456 -26.99 18.47 -13.82
CA ALA A 456 -25.94 19.37 -13.35
C ALA A 456 -26.48 20.63 -12.62
N ASN A 457 -27.75 20.99 -12.78
CA ASN A 457 -28.31 22.21 -12.18
C ASN A 457 -28.71 22.03 -10.71
N SER A 458 -29.29 20.91 -10.34
CA SER A 458 -29.69 20.59 -8.96
C SER A 458 -29.69 19.08 -8.76
N ASN A 459 -29.30 18.63 -7.60
CA ASN A 459 -29.35 17.23 -7.22
C ASN A 459 -30.00 17.04 -5.84
N VAL A 460 -30.15 15.78 -5.43
CA VAL A 460 -30.79 15.45 -4.14
C VAL A 460 -30.02 16.05 -2.96
N LEU A 461 -28.70 16.11 -3.05
CA LEU A 461 -27.81 16.66 -2.01
C LEU A 461 -28.07 18.16 -1.79
N SER A 462 -28.40 18.91 -2.84
CA SER A 462 -28.64 20.37 -2.77
C SER A 462 -29.60 20.77 -1.64
N HIS A 463 -30.60 19.94 -1.37
CA HIS A 463 -31.59 20.23 -0.35
C HIS A 463 -31.05 20.16 1.10
N PHE A 464 -30.07 19.31 1.34
CA PHE A 464 -29.51 19.02 2.65
C PHE A 464 -28.14 19.66 2.91
N MET A 465 -27.42 19.99 1.87
CA MET A 465 -26.06 20.48 1.91
C MET A 465 -25.84 21.67 2.86
N PRO A 466 -26.69 22.73 2.88
CA PRO A 466 -26.43 23.86 3.76
C PRO A 466 -26.46 23.52 5.24
N GLN A 467 -27.39 22.62 5.64
CA GLN A 467 -27.51 22.20 7.02
C GLN A 467 -26.37 21.28 7.45
N MET A 468 -26.00 20.33 6.58
CA MET A 468 -24.91 19.39 6.86
C MET A 468 -23.56 20.11 6.93
N LEU A 469 -23.25 21.01 5.99
CA LEU A 469 -22.05 21.84 6.03
C LEU A 469 -21.93 22.64 7.35
N THR A 470 -23.04 23.20 7.83
CA THR A 470 -23.04 23.93 9.09
C THR A 470 -22.61 23.03 10.26
N LYS A 471 -23.09 21.78 10.31
CA LYS A 471 -22.75 20.81 11.35
C LYS A 471 -21.28 20.33 11.21
N LEU A 472 -20.85 19.99 10.01
CA LEU A 472 -19.49 19.57 9.75
C LEU A 472 -18.48 20.67 10.10
N LEU A 473 -18.75 21.93 9.72
CA LEU A 473 -17.91 23.07 10.10
C LEU A 473 -17.85 23.29 11.62
N ALA A 474 -18.90 22.94 12.37
CA ALA A 474 -18.88 23.00 13.83
C ALA A 474 -17.96 21.93 14.44
N ILE A 475 -17.88 20.73 13.82
CA ILE A 475 -16.98 19.66 14.25
C ILE A 475 -15.51 20.09 14.10
N THR A 476 -15.14 20.77 13.00
CA THR A 476 -13.75 21.16 12.74
C THR A 476 -13.13 22.08 13.81
N VAL A 477 -13.94 22.66 14.68
CA VAL A 477 -13.49 23.57 15.77
C VAL A 477 -13.76 23.00 17.18
N ARG A 478 -14.09 21.72 17.29
CA ARG A 478 -14.28 21.04 18.59
C ARG A 478 -12.98 21.00 19.37
N PRO A 479 -13.02 21.04 20.73
CA PRO A 479 -11.81 20.92 21.56
C PRO A 479 -11.09 19.57 21.46
N ASP A 480 -11.86 18.50 21.18
CA ASP A 480 -11.43 17.11 21.03
C ASP A 480 -11.12 16.73 19.58
N TRP A 481 -10.71 17.67 18.76
CA TRP A 481 -10.49 17.52 17.33
C TRP A 481 -9.43 16.47 16.95
N GLU A 482 -8.48 16.16 17.85
CA GLU A 482 -7.46 15.12 17.64
C GLU A 482 -8.01 13.71 17.86
N GLU A 483 -9.02 13.58 18.72
CA GLU A 483 -9.62 12.28 19.00
C GLU A 483 -10.32 11.76 17.75
N GLU A 484 -10.05 10.50 17.38
CA GLU A 484 -10.59 9.83 16.19
C GLU A 484 -10.46 10.64 14.89
N ASN A 485 -9.49 11.55 14.84
CA ASN A 485 -9.23 12.42 13.68
C ASN A 485 -10.48 13.18 13.18
N ILE A 486 -11.43 13.50 14.06
CA ILE A 486 -12.74 14.05 13.66
C ILE A 486 -12.66 15.36 12.85
N ARG A 487 -11.59 16.15 13.01
CA ARG A 487 -11.38 17.33 12.15
C ARG A 487 -11.11 16.94 10.70
N SER A 488 -10.20 16.00 10.48
CA SER A 488 -9.84 15.53 9.15
C SER A 488 -11.03 14.87 8.46
N THR A 489 -11.69 13.93 9.14
CA THR A 489 -12.88 13.25 8.60
C THR A 489 -14.03 14.23 8.29
N ALA A 490 -14.20 15.29 9.11
CA ALA A 490 -15.19 16.32 8.82
C ALA A 490 -14.82 17.13 7.56
N TYR A 491 -13.54 17.49 7.36
CA TYR A 491 -13.11 18.16 6.14
C TYR A 491 -13.19 17.26 4.91
N GLU A 492 -12.90 15.96 5.03
CA GLU A 492 -13.10 14.97 3.97
C GLU A 492 -14.58 14.89 3.54
N ALA A 493 -15.49 14.83 4.50
CA ALA A 493 -16.94 14.89 4.20
C ALA A 493 -17.35 16.20 3.54
N ILE A 494 -16.77 17.35 3.95
CA ILE A 494 -17.01 18.65 3.31
C ILE A 494 -16.47 18.64 1.86
N ASN A 495 -15.28 18.13 1.63
CA ASN A 495 -14.66 18.02 0.31
C ASN A 495 -15.55 17.20 -0.62
N MET A 496 -16.03 16.04 -0.17
CA MET A 496 -16.92 15.18 -0.96
C MET A 496 -18.26 15.86 -1.25
N MET A 497 -18.83 16.59 -0.29
CA MET A 497 -20.05 17.38 -0.50
C MET A 497 -19.83 18.50 -1.53
N VAL A 498 -18.67 19.15 -1.54
CA VAL A 498 -18.31 20.16 -2.54
C VAL A 498 -18.15 19.53 -3.91
N ALA A 499 -17.39 18.46 -4.02
CA ALA A 499 -17.12 17.73 -5.26
C ALA A 499 -18.41 17.29 -5.96
N ASN A 500 -19.37 16.76 -5.19
CA ASN A 500 -20.66 16.25 -5.71
C ASN A 500 -21.80 17.29 -5.67
N SER A 501 -21.53 18.54 -5.33
CA SER A 501 -22.54 19.60 -5.32
C SER A 501 -23.01 19.99 -6.71
N ALA A 502 -24.28 20.28 -6.90
CA ALA A 502 -24.84 20.78 -8.15
C ALA A 502 -24.64 22.31 -8.30
N MET A 503 -24.93 22.84 -9.49
CA MET A 503 -24.71 24.25 -9.82
C MET A 503 -25.53 25.22 -8.95
N ASP A 504 -26.71 24.83 -8.46
CA ASP A 504 -27.52 25.64 -7.55
C ASP A 504 -26.84 25.90 -6.19
N MET A 505 -25.85 25.07 -5.80
CA MET A 505 -25.05 25.24 -4.58
C MET A 505 -23.85 26.17 -4.75
N LYS A 506 -23.58 26.69 -5.95
CA LYS A 506 -22.47 27.61 -6.22
C LYS A 506 -22.37 28.79 -5.23
N PRO A 507 -23.47 29.47 -4.82
CA PRO A 507 -23.39 30.56 -3.84
C PRO A 507 -22.88 30.09 -2.47
N ILE A 508 -23.24 28.87 -2.07
CA ILE A 508 -22.80 28.28 -0.79
C ILE A 508 -21.32 27.88 -0.87
N VAL A 509 -20.90 27.31 -2.00
CA VAL A 509 -19.48 26.93 -2.23
C VAL A 509 -18.59 28.19 -2.23
N VAL A 510 -19.04 29.31 -2.81
CA VAL A 510 -18.33 30.59 -2.75
C VAL A 510 -18.27 31.15 -1.32
N GLN A 511 -19.35 31.02 -0.55
CA GLN A 511 -19.32 31.40 0.86
C GLN A 511 -18.34 30.54 1.66
N LEU A 512 -18.31 29.24 1.41
CA LEU A 512 -17.40 28.29 2.03
C LEU A 512 -15.94 28.64 1.70
N LEU A 513 -15.63 29.04 0.46
CA LEU A 513 -14.30 29.52 0.09
C LEU A 513 -13.86 30.72 0.94
N ASN A 514 -14.74 31.69 1.13
CA ASN A 514 -14.43 32.85 1.97
C ASN A 514 -14.14 32.47 3.43
N GLU A 515 -14.90 31.49 3.96
CA GLU A 515 -14.70 30.99 5.31
C GLU A 515 -13.39 30.21 5.41
N ALA A 516 -13.11 29.30 4.46
CA ALA A 516 -11.88 28.52 4.42
C ALA A 516 -10.64 29.43 4.36
N LEU A 517 -10.64 30.43 3.48
CA LEU A 517 -9.55 31.41 3.39
C LEU A 517 -9.39 32.21 4.69
N GLY A 518 -10.52 32.63 5.32
CA GLY A 518 -10.47 33.33 6.60
C GLY A 518 -9.89 32.49 7.74
N ARG A 519 -10.24 31.22 7.80
CA ARG A 519 -9.67 30.26 8.78
C ARG A 519 -8.19 29.97 8.49
N LEU A 520 -7.82 29.84 7.22
CA LEU A 520 -6.43 29.63 6.82
C LEU A 520 -5.58 30.86 7.18
N GLU A 521 -6.10 32.09 6.99
CA GLU A 521 -5.45 33.32 7.46
C GLU A 521 -5.28 33.35 9.01
N GLN A 522 -6.27 32.88 9.75
CA GLN A 522 -6.22 32.80 11.22
C GLN A 522 -5.23 31.74 11.72
N SER A 523 -4.98 30.65 10.95
CA SER A 523 -4.06 29.58 11.35
C SER A 523 -2.63 30.07 11.54
N PHE A 524 -2.25 31.18 10.94
CA PHE A 524 -0.93 31.80 11.11
C PHE A 524 -0.76 32.53 12.45
N ASN A 525 -1.81 32.59 13.28
CA ASN A 525 -1.69 33.19 14.61
C ASN A 525 -0.68 32.40 15.46
N PRO A 526 0.30 33.05 16.12
CA PRO A 526 1.26 32.37 16.98
C PRO A 526 0.65 31.59 18.16
N ALA A 527 -0.60 31.87 18.51
CA ALA A 527 -1.31 31.14 19.58
C ALA A 527 -1.72 29.71 19.18
N VAL A 528 -1.77 29.40 17.89
CA VAL A 528 -2.08 28.05 17.40
C VAL A 528 -0.83 27.17 17.51
N SER A 529 -0.95 25.97 18.11
CA SER A 529 0.19 25.04 18.27
C SER A 529 0.75 24.62 16.91
N GLY A 530 2.00 24.14 16.89
CA GLY A 530 2.63 23.71 15.63
C GLY A 530 1.88 22.56 14.97
N GLN A 531 1.51 21.55 15.76
CA GLN A 531 0.77 20.37 15.28
C GLN A 531 -0.64 20.76 14.81
N GLU A 532 -1.38 21.49 15.63
CA GLU A 532 -2.72 21.97 15.25
C GLU A 532 -2.70 22.79 13.96
N ARG A 533 -1.68 23.67 13.83
CA ARG A 533 -1.49 24.48 12.62
C ARG A 533 -1.29 23.62 11.39
N MET A 534 -0.42 22.61 11.45
CA MET A 534 -0.14 21.72 10.32
C MET A 534 -1.39 21.00 9.86
N ASN A 535 -2.12 20.34 10.78
CA ASN A 535 -3.36 19.65 10.49
C ASN A 535 -4.40 20.60 9.88
N LEU A 536 -4.63 21.75 10.51
CA LEU A 536 -5.62 22.72 10.05
C LEU A 536 -5.26 23.30 8.67
N GLN A 537 -3.99 23.61 8.41
CA GLN A 537 -3.54 24.13 7.12
C GLN A 537 -3.68 23.09 6.01
N SER A 538 -3.34 21.83 6.28
CA SER A 538 -3.53 20.71 5.36
C SER A 538 -5.01 20.61 4.96
N CYS A 539 -5.89 20.40 5.93
CA CYS A 539 -7.34 20.28 5.67
C CYS A 539 -7.92 21.48 4.89
N LEU A 540 -7.50 22.71 5.24
CA LEU A 540 -8.00 23.92 4.59
C LEU A 540 -7.43 24.10 3.17
N CYS A 541 -6.19 23.73 2.92
CA CYS A 541 -5.60 23.76 1.57
C CYS A 541 -6.29 22.75 0.66
N SER A 542 -6.54 21.54 1.17
CA SER A 542 -7.30 20.51 0.46
C SER A 542 -8.71 21.02 0.10
N LEU A 543 -9.43 21.60 1.09
CA LEU A 543 -10.76 22.18 0.83
C LEU A 543 -10.73 23.30 -0.19
N VAL A 544 -9.74 24.21 -0.13
CA VAL A 544 -9.59 25.29 -1.13
C VAL A 544 -9.35 24.69 -2.52
N GLY A 545 -8.54 23.65 -2.63
CA GLY A 545 -8.30 22.91 -3.87
C GLY A 545 -9.60 22.34 -4.46
N GLU A 546 -10.39 21.63 -3.65
CA GLU A 546 -11.68 21.07 -4.11
C GLU A 546 -12.68 22.15 -4.53
N ILE A 547 -12.72 23.26 -3.81
CA ILE A 547 -13.58 24.38 -4.20
C ILE A 547 -13.12 25.00 -5.53
N ILE A 548 -11.80 25.12 -5.78
CA ILE A 548 -11.28 25.66 -7.05
C ILE A 548 -11.68 24.75 -8.22
N LYS A 549 -11.56 23.44 -8.07
CA LYS A 549 -11.99 22.45 -9.08
C LYS A 549 -13.48 22.58 -9.41
N LYS A 550 -14.29 22.86 -8.40
CA LYS A 550 -15.75 22.96 -8.53
C LYS A 550 -16.22 24.28 -9.14
N LEU A 551 -15.48 25.36 -8.95
CA LEU A 551 -15.89 26.69 -9.39
C LEU A 551 -15.38 26.99 -10.80
N GLU A 552 -16.19 27.73 -11.59
CA GLU A 552 -15.77 28.26 -12.88
C GLU A 552 -14.68 29.33 -12.73
N SER A 553 -13.84 29.47 -13.75
CA SER A 553 -12.70 30.40 -13.84
C SER A 553 -13.03 31.83 -13.42
N ASP A 554 -14.18 32.37 -13.84
CA ASP A 554 -14.63 33.74 -13.48
C ASP A 554 -14.80 33.90 -11.96
N SER A 555 -15.32 32.88 -11.29
CA SER A 555 -15.52 32.88 -9.84
C SER A 555 -14.19 32.80 -9.11
N VAL A 556 -13.29 31.90 -9.55
CA VAL A 556 -11.95 31.73 -8.97
C VAL A 556 -11.11 32.99 -9.18
N THR A 557 -11.20 33.65 -10.34
CA THR A 557 -10.47 34.87 -10.67
C THR A 557 -10.71 35.98 -9.64
N GLN A 558 -11.94 36.10 -9.12
CA GLN A 558 -12.28 37.14 -8.13
C GLN A 558 -11.53 36.96 -6.80
N PHE A 559 -11.17 35.73 -6.44
CA PHE A 559 -10.47 35.38 -5.19
C PHE A 559 -8.99 35.06 -5.40
N SER A 560 -8.52 35.00 -6.63
CA SER A 560 -7.23 34.46 -7.01
C SER A 560 -6.04 35.10 -6.29
N ASP A 561 -6.02 36.42 -6.12
CA ASP A 561 -4.94 37.12 -5.40
C ASP A 561 -4.93 36.74 -3.92
N ARG A 562 -6.11 36.61 -3.29
CA ARG A 562 -6.25 36.23 -1.90
C ARG A 562 -5.84 34.75 -1.69
N ILE A 563 -6.31 33.85 -2.56
CA ILE A 563 -5.95 32.42 -2.55
C ILE A 563 -4.43 32.27 -2.62
N MET A 564 -3.79 32.86 -3.64
CA MET A 564 -2.34 32.75 -3.80
C MET A 564 -1.56 33.36 -2.65
N THR A 565 -2.01 34.50 -2.12
CA THR A 565 -1.34 35.12 -0.97
C THR A 565 -1.33 34.19 0.25
N VAL A 566 -2.43 33.52 0.50
CA VAL A 566 -2.56 32.65 1.69
C VAL A 566 -1.84 31.31 1.48
N LEU A 567 -1.97 30.69 0.31
CA LEU A 567 -1.29 29.43 -0.02
C LEU A 567 0.24 29.61 -0.01
N LEU A 568 0.76 30.70 -0.61
CA LEU A 568 2.20 30.98 -0.57
C LEU A 568 2.73 31.17 0.86
N LYS A 569 1.91 31.69 1.76
CA LYS A 569 2.28 31.85 3.16
C LYS A 569 2.35 30.52 3.92
N VAL A 570 1.67 29.47 3.47
CA VAL A 570 1.77 28.13 4.06
C VAL A 570 3.20 27.60 3.95
N PHE A 571 3.90 27.85 2.85
CA PHE A 571 5.30 27.45 2.69
C PHE A 571 6.30 28.12 3.64
N GLU A 572 5.89 29.20 4.32
CA GLU A 572 6.70 29.82 5.38
C GLU A 572 6.60 29.06 6.71
N THR A 573 5.65 28.16 6.86
CA THR A 573 5.45 27.33 8.05
C THR A 573 6.17 25.98 7.88
N LYS A 574 6.44 25.28 8.98
CA LYS A 574 6.99 23.91 8.92
C LYS A 574 5.85 22.92 8.77
N GLY A 575 5.95 21.98 7.85
CA GLY A 575 5.00 20.88 7.70
C GLY A 575 4.88 20.40 6.25
N ALA A 576 5.47 19.25 5.92
CA ALA A 576 5.48 18.71 4.57
C ALA A 576 4.05 18.51 4.02
N ILE A 577 3.16 17.88 4.79
CA ILE A 577 1.77 17.57 4.39
C ILE A 577 1.00 18.85 4.00
N ALA A 578 1.07 19.92 4.81
CA ALA A 578 0.39 21.17 4.46
C ALA A 578 0.98 21.83 3.19
N HIS A 579 2.26 21.58 2.89
CA HIS A 579 2.90 22.04 1.66
C HIS A 579 2.41 21.23 0.45
N GLU A 580 2.21 19.92 0.60
CA GLU A 580 1.65 19.05 -0.42
C GLU A 580 0.26 19.55 -0.84
N ASP A 581 -0.66 19.74 0.12
CA ASP A 581 -2.01 20.23 -0.14
C ASP A 581 -2.01 21.65 -0.73
N ALA A 582 -1.11 22.52 -0.28
CA ALA A 582 -0.96 23.85 -0.84
C ALA A 582 -0.49 23.81 -2.31
N PHE A 583 0.43 22.92 -2.66
CA PHE A 583 0.86 22.71 -4.04
C PHE A 583 -0.28 22.15 -4.89
N MET A 584 -1.03 21.17 -4.41
CA MET A 584 -2.18 20.65 -5.14
C MET A 584 -3.21 21.74 -5.44
N ALA A 585 -3.56 22.55 -4.44
CA ALA A 585 -4.47 23.69 -4.63
C ALA A 585 -3.93 24.71 -5.64
N ILE A 586 -2.61 24.93 -5.68
CA ILE A 586 -1.96 25.82 -6.66
C ILE A 586 -2.00 25.22 -8.07
N GLY A 587 -1.82 23.89 -8.20
CA GLY A 587 -1.96 23.18 -9.47
C GLY A 587 -3.36 23.35 -10.06
N PHE A 588 -4.40 23.08 -9.28
CA PHE A 588 -5.79 23.29 -9.70
C PHE A 588 -6.08 24.75 -10.07
N MET A 589 -5.48 25.68 -9.34
CA MET A 589 -5.61 27.08 -9.63
C MET A 589 -4.93 27.46 -10.96
N ALA A 590 -3.76 26.88 -11.26
CA ALA A 590 -3.07 27.08 -12.53
C ALA A 590 -3.93 26.59 -13.71
N GLU A 591 -4.48 25.39 -13.61
CA GLU A 591 -5.39 24.84 -14.61
C GLU A 591 -6.63 25.71 -14.83
N THR A 592 -7.28 26.13 -13.72
CA THR A 592 -8.51 26.93 -13.79
C THR A 592 -8.28 28.32 -14.39
N LEU A 593 -7.17 28.98 -14.10
CA LEU A 593 -6.84 30.32 -14.56
C LEU A 593 -6.13 30.34 -15.92
N GLY A 594 -5.55 29.23 -16.35
CA GLY A 594 -4.79 29.11 -17.58
C GLY A 594 -3.68 30.15 -17.68
N ALA A 595 -3.52 30.75 -18.84
CA ALA A 595 -2.46 31.76 -19.12
C ALA A 595 -2.45 32.96 -18.16
N THR A 596 -3.57 33.29 -17.50
CA THR A 596 -3.61 34.38 -16.53
C THR A 596 -2.88 34.09 -15.22
N PHE A 597 -2.59 32.81 -14.96
CA PHE A 597 -1.81 32.39 -13.82
C PHE A 597 -0.33 32.86 -13.87
N ALA A 598 0.17 33.22 -15.07
CA ALA A 598 1.56 33.67 -15.26
C ALA A 598 2.04 34.77 -14.28
N ARG A 599 1.12 35.59 -13.81
CA ARG A 599 1.40 36.69 -12.85
C ARG A 599 1.87 36.20 -11.48
N TYR A 600 1.57 34.96 -11.11
CA TYR A 600 1.93 34.34 -9.82
C TYR A 600 3.25 33.54 -9.87
N VAL A 601 3.73 33.18 -11.05
CA VAL A 601 4.95 32.41 -11.25
C VAL A 601 6.17 32.99 -10.52
N PRO A 602 6.41 34.32 -10.53
CA PRO A 602 7.56 34.89 -9.82
C PRO A 602 7.55 34.64 -8.30
N SER A 603 6.34 34.59 -7.71
CA SER A 603 6.17 34.36 -6.26
C SER A 603 6.19 32.87 -5.92
N LEU A 604 5.74 32.02 -6.83
CA LEU A 604 5.72 30.55 -6.67
C LEU A 604 7.10 29.92 -6.88
N LYS A 605 7.97 30.54 -7.66
CA LYS A 605 9.27 29.98 -8.08
C LYS A 605 10.11 29.43 -6.91
N ALA A 606 10.29 30.20 -5.83
CA ALA A 606 11.12 29.78 -4.73
C ALA A 606 10.54 28.58 -3.95
N PRO A 607 9.26 28.56 -3.55
CA PRO A 607 8.63 27.37 -2.98
C PRO A 607 8.70 26.16 -3.90
N LEU A 608 8.43 26.32 -5.19
CA LEU A 608 8.42 25.22 -6.16
C LEU A 608 9.80 24.55 -6.26
N LEU A 609 10.86 25.34 -6.43
CA LEU A 609 12.22 24.81 -6.47
C LEU A 609 12.61 24.16 -5.13
N ALA A 610 12.16 24.71 -3.99
CA ALA A 610 12.38 24.06 -2.69
C ALA A 610 11.67 22.70 -2.60
N GLY A 611 10.43 22.58 -3.09
CA GLY A 611 9.69 21.32 -3.17
C GLY A 611 10.42 20.29 -4.04
N LEU A 612 10.90 20.69 -5.22
CA LEU A 612 11.68 19.81 -6.11
C LEU A 612 13.00 19.31 -5.48
N HIS A 613 13.58 20.06 -4.54
CA HIS A 613 14.80 19.63 -3.84
C HIS A 613 14.53 18.84 -2.55
N SER A 614 13.28 18.61 -2.18
CA SER A 614 12.90 17.89 -0.96
C SER A 614 13.00 16.37 -1.14
N VAL A 615 14.17 15.84 -1.42
CA VAL A 615 14.41 14.41 -1.74
C VAL A 615 14.09 13.46 -0.58
N GLU A 616 14.14 13.94 0.67
CA GLU A 616 13.81 13.15 1.87
C GLU A 616 12.29 13.04 2.06
N GLU A 617 11.53 14.03 1.60
CA GLU A 617 10.06 14.10 1.64
C GLU A 617 9.52 13.73 0.23
N HIS A 618 9.55 12.46 -0.11
CA HIS A 618 9.27 12.00 -1.47
C HIS A 618 7.87 12.37 -1.98
N GLN A 619 6.84 12.38 -1.11
CA GLN A 619 5.49 12.82 -1.43
C GLN A 619 5.47 14.29 -1.87
N LEU A 620 6.05 15.18 -1.06
CA LEU A 620 6.17 16.60 -1.37
C LEU A 620 6.91 16.82 -2.69
N CYS A 621 7.99 16.06 -2.92
CA CYS A 621 8.73 16.13 -4.18
C CYS A 621 7.86 15.70 -5.37
N THR A 622 7.11 14.61 -5.24
CA THR A 622 6.20 14.11 -6.30
C THR A 622 5.11 15.15 -6.62
N VAL A 623 4.49 15.74 -5.60
CA VAL A 623 3.46 16.76 -5.80
C VAL A 623 4.06 18.01 -6.47
N ALA A 624 5.27 18.43 -6.07
CA ALA A 624 5.95 19.55 -6.72
C ALA A 624 6.28 19.28 -8.21
N VAL A 625 6.64 18.04 -8.55
CA VAL A 625 6.81 17.59 -9.95
C VAL A 625 5.48 17.69 -10.70
N GLY A 626 4.36 17.23 -10.09
CA GLY A 626 3.03 17.34 -10.65
C GLY A 626 2.62 18.80 -10.97
N VAL A 627 2.87 19.71 -10.02
CA VAL A 627 2.60 21.13 -10.22
C VAL A 627 3.35 21.73 -11.43
N VAL A 628 4.59 21.27 -11.70
CA VAL A 628 5.28 21.68 -12.93
C VAL A 628 4.52 21.24 -14.17
N GLY A 629 3.95 20.03 -14.18
CA GLY A 629 3.07 19.55 -15.26
C GLY A 629 1.84 20.46 -15.44
N ASP A 630 1.17 20.81 -14.32
CA ASP A 630 0.02 21.73 -14.35
C ASP A 630 0.40 23.09 -14.93
N LEU A 631 1.56 23.61 -14.54
CA LEU A 631 2.10 24.85 -15.09
C LEU A 631 2.42 24.73 -16.58
N CYS A 632 2.92 23.59 -17.05
CA CYS A 632 3.14 23.33 -18.47
C CYS A 632 1.82 23.42 -19.27
N ARG A 633 0.77 22.76 -18.76
CA ARG A 633 -0.56 22.78 -19.40
C ARG A 633 -1.20 24.17 -19.37
N ALA A 634 -1.08 24.88 -18.24
CA ALA A 634 -1.70 26.19 -18.06
C ALA A 634 -1.02 27.32 -18.84
N LEU A 635 0.30 27.34 -18.87
CA LEU A 635 1.09 28.48 -19.33
C LEU A 635 1.68 28.31 -20.73
N GLY A 636 1.88 27.05 -21.18
CA GLY A 636 2.54 26.77 -22.46
C GLY A 636 3.89 27.49 -22.56
N ALA A 637 4.12 28.14 -23.68
CA ALA A 637 5.36 28.88 -23.95
C ALA A 637 5.72 29.98 -22.93
N GLN A 638 4.78 30.44 -22.12
CA GLN A 638 5.07 31.42 -21.05
C GLN A 638 5.91 30.86 -19.91
N LEU A 639 6.02 29.51 -19.82
CA LEU A 639 6.88 28.82 -18.84
C LEU A 639 8.37 28.88 -19.22
N ALA A 640 8.71 29.11 -20.49
CA ALA A 640 10.08 29.05 -21.01
C ALA A 640 11.15 29.80 -20.16
N PRO A 641 10.86 30.98 -19.56
CA PRO A 641 11.83 31.68 -18.72
C PRO A 641 12.22 30.93 -17.43
N LEU A 642 11.36 30.01 -16.94
CA LEU A 642 11.60 29.23 -15.72
C LEU A 642 12.18 27.83 -16.02
N CYS A 643 12.09 27.38 -17.27
CA CYS A 643 12.46 26.01 -17.65
C CYS A 643 13.93 25.66 -17.37
N ASP A 644 14.87 26.58 -17.49
CA ASP A 644 16.29 26.27 -17.21
C ASP A 644 16.51 25.84 -15.75
N GLU A 645 15.84 26.50 -14.80
CA GLU A 645 15.95 26.20 -13.37
C GLU A 645 15.19 24.93 -13.00
N ILE A 646 14.01 24.73 -13.59
CA ILE A 646 13.22 23.49 -13.43
C ILE A 646 14.02 22.31 -13.99
N MET A 647 14.52 22.39 -15.22
CA MET A 647 15.30 21.32 -15.84
C MET A 647 16.55 20.97 -15.04
N HIS A 648 17.22 21.98 -14.46
CA HIS A 648 18.37 21.75 -13.58
C HIS A 648 17.97 20.96 -12.35
N ALA A 649 16.91 21.35 -11.65
CA ALA A 649 16.39 20.64 -10.47
C ALA A 649 15.97 19.19 -10.81
N LEU A 650 15.25 18.96 -11.93
CA LEU A 650 14.85 17.63 -12.36
C LEU A 650 16.05 16.72 -12.69
N LEU A 651 17.10 17.27 -13.31
CA LEU A 651 18.34 16.53 -13.60
C LEU A 651 19.10 16.17 -12.33
N GLU A 652 19.13 17.06 -11.33
CA GLU A 652 19.70 16.78 -10.01
C GLU A 652 18.93 15.67 -9.28
N LEU A 653 17.58 15.70 -9.35
CA LEU A 653 16.72 14.65 -8.82
C LEU A 653 17.06 13.27 -9.39
N LEU A 654 17.14 13.15 -10.72
CA LEU A 654 17.45 11.86 -11.37
C LEU A 654 18.86 11.34 -11.05
N GLN A 655 19.79 12.22 -10.71
CA GLN A 655 21.16 11.85 -10.29
C GLN A 655 21.26 11.51 -8.80
N SER A 656 20.24 11.84 -8.01
CA SER A 656 20.24 11.59 -6.57
C SER A 656 20.16 10.08 -6.27
N GLN A 657 21.03 9.61 -5.40
CA GLN A 657 21.02 8.21 -4.92
C GLN A 657 20.09 7.98 -3.74
N VAL A 658 19.58 9.07 -3.14
CA VAL A 658 18.66 9.02 -1.98
C VAL A 658 17.21 9.25 -2.40
N LEU A 659 16.96 9.60 -3.66
CA LEU A 659 15.61 9.78 -4.19
C LEU A 659 14.86 8.46 -4.20
N ASN A 660 13.64 8.44 -3.65
CA ASN A 660 12.77 7.29 -3.73
C ASN A 660 12.53 6.90 -5.21
N ARG A 661 12.60 5.59 -5.50
CA ARG A 661 12.41 5.07 -6.87
C ARG A 661 11.09 5.49 -7.49
N SER A 662 10.01 5.60 -6.69
CA SER A 662 8.66 5.98 -7.16
C SER A 662 8.59 7.39 -7.79
N VAL A 663 9.49 8.30 -7.43
CA VAL A 663 9.50 9.67 -7.98
C VAL A 663 10.09 9.73 -9.40
N LYS A 664 11.00 8.81 -9.74
CA LYS A 664 11.72 8.84 -11.03
C LYS A 664 10.81 8.76 -12.26
N PRO A 665 9.79 7.88 -12.32
CA PRO A 665 8.86 7.85 -13.43
C PRO A 665 8.14 9.19 -13.65
N HIS A 666 7.68 9.84 -12.58
CA HIS A 666 7.00 11.15 -12.67
C HIS A 666 7.92 12.25 -13.23
N VAL A 667 9.20 12.26 -12.81
CA VAL A 667 10.19 13.20 -13.37
C VAL A 667 10.42 12.93 -14.86
N ILE A 668 10.43 11.68 -15.27
CA ILE A 668 10.64 11.28 -16.66
C ILE A 668 9.44 11.66 -17.54
N SER A 669 8.22 11.36 -17.10
CA SER A 669 7.00 11.74 -17.83
C SER A 669 6.88 13.26 -18.00
N LEU A 670 7.30 14.04 -16.98
CA LEU A 670 7.27 15.50 -17.02
C LEU A 670 8.09 16.10 -18.18
N PHE A 671 9.11 15.41 -18.69
CA PHE A 671 9.83 15.91 -19.88
C PHE A 671 8.95 16.00 -21.12
N ALA A 672 7.91 15.16 -21.23
CA ALA A 672 6.89 15.27 -22.28
C ALA A 672 6.11 16.58 -22.14
N ASP A 673 5.60 16.86 -20.94
CA ASP A 673 4.81 18.07 -20.66
C ASP A 673 5.61 19.34 -20.94
N ILE A 674 6.86 19.39 -20.49
CA ILE A 674 7.76 20.53 -20.74
C ILE A 674 7.99 20.68 -22.25
N ALA A 675 8.28 19.58 -22.97
CA ALA A 675 8.55 19.64 -24.41
C ALA A 675 7.32 20.11 -25.19
N MET A 676 6.14 19.67 -24.84
CA MET A 676 4.89 20.12 -25.45
C MET A 676 4.58 21.59 -25.13
N ALA A 677 4.87 22.03 -23.90
CA ALA A 677 4.61 23.41 -23.47
C ALA A 677 5.50 24.45 -24.17
N ILE A 678 6.82 24.18 -24.26
CA ILE A 678 7.78 25.14 -24.82
C ILE A 678 8.19 24.84 -26.26
N GLU A 679 7.64 23.75 -26.85
CA GLU A 679 7.82 23.36 -28.25
C GLU A 679 9.31 23.43 -28.73
N GLY A 680 9.57 24.25 -29.70
CA GLY A 680 10.91 24.40 -30.30
C GLY A 680 12.01 24.90 -29.35
N ASP A 681 11.66 25.52 -28.23
CA ASP A 681 12.62 25.97 -27.22
C ASP A 681 13.18 24.77 -26.41
N PHE A 682 12.53 23.60 -26.48
CA PHE A 682 13.02 22.35 -25.88
C PHE A 682 14.27 21.79 -26.60
N ASP A 683 14.53 22.21 -27.82
CA ASP A 683 15.67 21.72 -28.65
C ASP A 683 17.01 21.78 -27.90
N ARG A 684 17.23 22.78 -27.06
CA ARG A 684 18.45 22.94 -26.25
C ARG A 684 18.65 21.83 -25.20
N TYR A 685 17.62 21.13 -24.82
CA TYR A 685 17.66 20.02 -23.84
C TYR A 685 17.65 18.64 -24.50
N THR A 686 17.25 18.54 -25.76
CA THR A 686 16.99 17.29 -26.49
C THR A 686 18.12 16.27 -26.35
N THR A 687 19.39 16.67 -26.58
CA THR A 687 20.52 15.75 -26.53
C THR A 687 20.75 15.16 -25.14
N ILE A 688 20.60 15.98 -24.11
CA ILE A 688 20.83 15.55 -22.70
C ILE A 688 19.69 14.64 -22.26
N ILE A 689 18.44 15.04 -22.51
CA ILE A 689 17.27 14.30 -22.03
C ILE A 689 17.13 12.96 -22.77
N LEU A 690 17.28 12.93 -24.11
CA LEU A 690 17.22 11.67 -24.86
C LEU A 690 18.35 10.71 -24.46
N GLY A 691 19.52 11.25 -24.07
CA GLY A 691 20.61 10.45 -23.51
C GLY A 691 20.27 9.80 -22.17
N ILE A 692 19.58 10.55 -21.27
CA ILE A 692 19.13 10.06 -19.97
C ILE A 692 18.00 9.03 -20.14
N LEU A 693 17.02 9.30 -21.01
CA LEU A 693 15.94 8.35 -21.30
C LEU A 693 16.49 7.02 -21.84
N LYS A 694 17.48 7.08 -22.72
CA LYS A 694 18.17 5.87 -23.20
C LYS A 694 18.81 5.10 -22.04
N GLN A 695 19.54 5.78 -21.14
CA GLN A 695 20.19 5.16 -19.99
C GLN A 695 19.15 4.57 -19.01
N ALA A 696 18.06 5.29 -18.74
CA ALA A 696 16.96 4.80 -17.90
C ALA A 696 16.30 3.55 -18.52
N GLY A 697 16.17 3.53 -19.84
CA GLY A 697 15.63 2.38 -20.56
C GLY A 697 16.56 1.15 -20.60
N GLU A 698 17.83 1.25 -20.23
CA GLU A 698 18.75 0.11 -20.11
C GLU A 698 18.52 -0.70 -18.81
N VAL A 699 17.76 -0.17 -17.87
CA VAL A 699 17.35 -0.89 -16.65
C VAL A 699 16.44 -2.03 -17.07
N ASN A 700 16.93 -3.25 -16.94
CA ASN A 700 16.16 -4.47 -17.19
C ASN A 700 16.39 -5.40 -16.00
N ILE A 701 15.33 -5.68 -15.28
CA ILE A 701 15.33 -6.57 -14.11
C ILE A 701 14.29 -7.65 -14.44
N SER A 702 14.74 -8.89 -14.58
CA SER A 702 13.84 -10.04 -14.55
C SER A 702 13.69 -10.42 -13.07
N SER A 703 12.54 -10.21 -12.52
CA SER A 703 12.19 -10.54 -11.14
C SER A 703 10.76 -11.08 -11.11
N ASP A 704 10.54 -12.01 -10.21
CA ASP A 704 9.20 -12.49 -9.85
C ASP A 704 8.57 -11.61 -8.75
N ASP A 705 9.21 -10.50 -8.37
CA ASP A 705 8.72 -9.51 -7.44
C ASP A 705 7.70 -8.59 -8.15
N GLU A 706 6.44 -8.70 -7.80
CA GLU A 706 5.32 -7.94 -8.38
C GLU A 706 5.51 -6.43 -8.26
N ASP A 707 5.95 -5.91 -7.11
CA ASP A 707 6.22 -4.48 -6.89
C ASP A 707 7.30 -3.95 -7.84
N LEU A 708 8.28 -4.80 -8.14
CA LEU A 708 9.36 -4.43 -9.04
C LEU A 708 8.92 -4.48 -10.49
N VAL A 709 8.09 -5.45 -10.86
CA VAL A 709 7.47 -5.55 -12.20
C VAL A 709 6.58 -4.33 -12.45
N GLU A 710 5.73 -3.95 -11.49
CA GLU A 710 4.90 -2.76 -11.56
C GLU A 710 5.74 -1.48 -11.74
N TYR A 711 6.78 -1.32 -10.92
CA TYR A 711 7.70 -0.19 -11.06
C TYR A 711 8.36 -0.12 -12.44
N ILE A 712 8.82 -1.25 -12.97
CA ILE A 712 9.44 -1.32 -14.31
C ILE A 712 8.45 -0.94 -15.40
N ASN A 713 7.20 -1.40 -15.32
CA ASN A 713 6.15 -1.03 -16.27
C ASN A 713 5.82 0.45 -16.19
N THR A 714 5.69 1.02 -15.01
CA THR A 714 5.49 2.46 -14.79
C THR A 714 6.66 3.27 -15.39
N LEU A 715 7.90 2.84 -15.17
CA LEU A 715 9.10 3.47 -15.72
C LEU A 715 9.11 3.41 -17.25
N ARG A 716 8.79 2.25 -17.84
CA ARG A 716 8.73 2.06 -19.30
C ARG A 716 7.66 2.95 -19.93
N ASN A 717 6.47 3.00 -19.31
CA ASN A 717 5.40 3.86 -19.78
C ASN A 717 5.83 5.34 -19.79
N SER A 718 6.42 5.81 -18.68
CA SER A 718 6.93 7.18 -18.58
C SER A 718 8.00 7.52 -19.61
N ILE A 719 8.89 6.57 -19.94
CA ILE A 719 9.92 6.77 -20.97
C ILE A 719 9.28 6.86 -22.37
N LEU A 720 8.30 6.01 -22.67
CA LEU A 720 7.58 6.02 -23.95
C LEU A 720 6.78 7.32 -24.12
N GLU A 721 6.09 7.76 -23.07
CA GLU A 721 5.39 9.06 -23.05
C GLU A 721 6.36 10.23 -23.25
N ALA A 722 7.53 10.19 -22.58
CA ALA A 722 8.55 11.22 -22.74
C ALA A 722 9.06 11.30 -24.19
N TYR A 723 9.33 10.17 -24.82
CA TYR A 723 9.72 10.14 -26.24
C TYR A 723 8.63 10.71 -27.14
N THR A 724 7.38 10.31 -26.92
CA THR A 724 6.23 10.79 -27.68
C THR A 724 6.06 12.32 -27.54
N GLY A 725 6.00 12.84 -26.30
CA GLY A 725 5.81 14.28 -26.06
C GLY A 725 6.96 15.15 -26.57
N ILE A 726 8.22 14.68 -26.43
CA ILE A 726 9.39 15.38 -26.99
C ILE A 726 9.30 15.44 -28.52
N LEU A 727 8.95 14.34 -29.18
CA LEU A 727 8.80 14.28 -30.62
C LEU A 727 7.68 15.21 -31.10
N GLN A 728 6.53 15.19 -30.44
CA GLN A 728 5.38 16.04 -30.79
C GLN A 728 5.68 17.53 -30.56
N GLY A 729 6.27 17.91 -29.42
CA GLY A 729 6.63 19.30 -29.13
C GLY A 729 7.63 19.87 -30.13
N LEU A 730 8.68 19.12 -30.47
CA LEU A 730 9.66 19.55 -31.49
C LEU A 730 9.08 19.55 -32.91
N LYS A 731 8.15 18.66 -33.23
CA LYS A 731 7.42 18.61 -34.51
C LYS A 731 6.58 19.85 -34.71
N ALA A 732 5.85 20.33 -33.68
CA ALA A 732 5.04 21.54 -33.73
C ALA A 732 5.87 22.77 -34.22
N ALA A 733 7.13 22.83 -33.79
CA ALA A 733 8.06 23.90 -34.21
C ALA A 733 8.95 23.55 -35.43
N ASN A 734 8.70 22.44 -36.13
CA ASN A 734 9.51 21.94 -37.26
C ASN A 734 11.00 21.66 -36.90
N LYS A 735 11.28 21.30 -35.62
CA LYS A 735 12.63 20.94 -35.11
C LYS A 735 12.84 19.44 -34.86
N HIS A 736 11.90 18.59 -35.28
CA HIS A 736 11.92 17.14 -35.07
C HIS A 736 13.16 16.41 -35.66
N GLU A 737 13.86 17.01 -36.63
CA GLU A 737 15.09 16.44 -37.20
C GLU A 737 16.20 16.26 -36.12
N THR A 738 16.18 17.03 -35.04
CA THR A 738 17.14 16.88 -33.94
C THR A 738 16.97 15.58 -33.14
N VAL A 739 15.79 14.94 -33.22
CA VAL A 739 15.48 13.63 -32.60
C VAL A 739 16.03 12.48 -33.45
N LEU A 740 16.24 12.66 -34.75
CA LEU A 740 16.60 11.60 -35.70
C LEU A 740 17.82 10.74 -35.27
N PRO A 741 18.89 11.31 -34.69
CA PRO A 741 20.03 10.51 -34.20
C PRO A 741 19.71 9.53 -33.07
N PHE A 742 18.59 9.71 -32.39
CA PHE A 742 18.17 8.92 -31.23
C PHE A 742 17.10 7.90 -31.58
N VAL A 743 16.52 7.95 -32.78
CA VAL A 743 15.38 7.09 -33.19
C VAL A 743 15.74 5.62 -33.12
N GLU A 744 16.97 5.21 -33.45
CA GLU A 744 17.40 3.82 -33.36
C GLU A 744 17.29 3.29 -31.93
N GLY A 745 17.73 4.08 -30.94
CA GLY A 745 17.62 3.73 -29.53
C GLY A 745 16.18 3.71 -29.03
N MET A 746 15.31 4.61 -29.53
CA MET A 746 13.87 4.59 -29.20
C MET A 746 13.19 3.33 -29.72
N VAL A 747 13.51 2.91 -30.95
CA VAL A 747 12.98 1.69 -31.56
C VAL A 747 13.46 0.43 -30.83
N GLU A 748 14.73 0.41 -30.42
CA GLU A 748 15.28 -0.69 -29.62
C GLU A 748 14.59 -0.82 -28.28
N PHE A 749 14.34 0.31 -27.61
CA PHE A 749 13.59 0.34 -26.35
C PHE A 749 12.13 -0.09 -26.52
N LEU A 750 11.44 0.44 -27.54
CA LEU A 750 10.08 0.06 -27.91
C LEU A 750 9.97 -1.45 -28.15
N HIS A 751 10.90 -2.01 -28.94
CA HIS A 751 10.92 -3.45 -29.24
C HIS A 751 11.10 -4.30 -27.98
N ARG A 752 11.99 -3.91 -27.08
CA ARG A 752 12.21 -4.62 -25.79
C ARG A 752 11.00 -4.57 -24.90
N SER A 753 10.40 -3.38 -24.75
CA SER A 753 9.21 -3.19 -23.92
C SER A 753 8.00 -3.96 -24.46
N ALA A 754 7.84 -4.00 -25.79
CA ALA A 754 6.78 -4.75 -26.45
C ALA A 754 6.97 -6.28 -26.38
N ALA A 755 8.19 -6.76 -26.25
CA ALA A 755 8.50 -8.19 -26.20
C ALA A 755 8.45 -8.78 -24.78
N ASP A 756 8.30 -7.94 -23.75
CA ASP A 756 8.24 -8.41 -22.38
C ASP A 756 6.87 -9.05 -22.08
N GLU A 757 6.89 -10.26 -21.52
CA GLU A 757 5.66 -11.02 -21.19
C GLU A 757 4.90 -10.38 -20.02
N ASN A 758 5.58 -9.67 -19.12
CA ASN A 758 5.01 -9.01 -17.95
C ASN A 758 4.62 -7.54 -18.21
N ARG A 759 4.57 -7.08 -19.48
CA ARG A 759 4.14 -5.71 -19.80
C ARG A 759 2.65 -5.52 -19.53
N THR A 760 2.28 -4.32 -19.10
CA THR A 760 0.86 -3.93 -18.97
C THR A 760 0.27 -3.45 -20.31
N SER A 761 -1.06 -3.37 -20.37
CA SER A 761 -1.81 -2.85 -21.51
C SER A 761 -1.45 -1.38 -21.80
N GLU A 762 -1.16 -0.57 -20.77
CA GLU A 762 -0.72 0.82 -20.92
C GLU A 762 0.64 0.90 -21.63
N VAL A 763 1.60 0.04 -21.26
CA VAL A 763 2.90 -0.04 -21.94
C VAL A 763 2.71 -0.42 -23.40
N LEU A 764 1.79 -1.37 -23.69
CA LEU A 764 1.46 -1.76 -25.07
C LEU A 764 0.90 -0.57 -25.85
N LYS A 765 -0.06 0.16 -25.29
CA LYS A 765 -0.67 1.37 -25.86
C LYS A 765 0.39 2.43 -26.16
N ALA A 766 1.28 2.70 -25.19
CA ALA A 766 2.35 3.68 -25.37
C ALA A 766 3.37 3.26 -26.46
N CYS A 767 3.70 1.96 -26.56
CA CYS A 767 4.54 1.43 -27.63
C CYS A 767 3.94 1.67 -29.01
N VAL A 768 2.65 1.39 -29.17
CA VAL A 768 1.93 1.59 -30.45
C VAL A 768 1.78 3.07 -30.75
N GLY A 769 1.53 3.90 -29.74
CA GLY A 769 1.46 5.36 -29.87
C GLY A 769 2.79 5.94 -30.39
N LEU A 770 3.91 5.60 -29.76
CA LEU A 770 5.23 6.05 -30.22
C LEU A 770 5.55 5.58 -31.64
N LEU A 771 5.20 4.33 -31.99
CA LEU A 771 5.37 3.79 -33.34
C LEU A 771 4.64 4.67 -34.37
N GLY A 772 3.36 5.00 -34.14
CA GLY A 772 2.56 5.87 -34.98
C GLY A 772 3.17 7.27 -35.13
N ASP A 773 3.60 7.88 -34.02
CA ASP A 773 4.20 9.21 -34.01
C ASP A 773 5.53 9.26 -34.80
N LEU A 774 6.37 8.24 -34.68
CA LEU A 774 7.60 8.11 -35.48
C LEU A 774 7.28 8.04 -36.97
N GLY A 775 6.29 7.22 -37.36
CA GLY A 775 5.81 7.10 -38.75
C GLY A 775 5.28 8.43 -39.25
N GLN A 776 4.37 9.05 -38.54
CA GLN A 776 3.75 10.32 -38.92
C GLN A 776 4.75 11.47 -39.02
N THR A 777 5.82 11.44 -38.20
CA THR A 777 6.81 12.53 -38.16
C THR A 777 7.87 12.37 -39.23
N PHE A 778 8.39 11.17 -39.45
CA PHE A 778 9.55 10.93 -40.33
C PHE A 778 9.19 10.24 -41.66
N GLY A 779 7.94 9.78 -41.80
CA GLY A 779 7.42 9.21 -43.06
C GLY A 779 8.32 8.13 -43.65
N ASN A 780 8.70 8.30 -44.90
CA ASN A 780 9.53 7.33 -45.63
C ASN A 780 10.85 6.97 -44.98
N LYS A 781 11.41 7.79 -44.08
CA LYS A 781 12.61 7.46 -43.31
C LYS A 781 12.38 6.28 -42.33
N MET A 782 11.14 6.01 -41.94
CA MET A 782 10.76 4.92 -41.04
C MET A 782 10.34 3.63 -41.77
N GLN A 783 10.38 3.57 -43.10
CA GLN A 783 9.98 2.39 -43.89
C GLN A 783 10.69 1.10 -43.46
N ALA A 784 11.95 1.19 -43.10
CA ALA A 784 12.71 0.05 -42.58
C ALA A 784 12.20 -0.44 -41.22
N LEU A 785 11.76 0.46 -40.35
CA LEU A 785 11.15 0.13 -39.06
C LEU A 785 9.84 -0.65 -39.25
N TYR A 786 8.95 -0.17 -40.11
CA TYR A 786 7.66 -0.84 -40.35
C TYR A 786 7.80 -2.21 -41.05
N GLN A 787 8.97 -2.51 -41.62
CA GLN A 787 9.27 -3.83 -42.17
C GLN A 787 9.89 -4.80 -41.13
N MET A 788 10.17 -4.36 -39.92
CA MET A 788 10.68 -5.23 -38.86
C MET A 788 9.60 -6.24 -38.42
N PRO A 789 9.95 -7.52 -38.21
CA PRO A 789 8.97 -8.57 -37.90
C PRO A 789 8.10 -8.35 -36.66
N PHE A 790 8.61 -7.64 -35.65
CA PHE A 790 7.87 -7.39 -34.43
C PHE A 790 6.72 -6.37 -34.60
N VAL A 791 6.81 -5.45 -35.56
CA VAL A 791 5.82 -4.39 -35.75
C VAL A 791 4.43 -4.94 -36.14
N PRO A 792 4.30 -5.84 -37.14
CA PRO A 792 3.00 -6.47 -37.41
C PRO A 792 2.45 -7.27 -36.22
N MET A 793 3.31 -7.92 -35.45
CA MET A 793 2.90 -8.67 -34.26
C MET A 793 2.36 -7.74 -33.17
N LEU A 794 3.08 -6.65 -32.90
CA LEU A 794 2.69 -5.63 -31.93
C LEU A 794 1.32 -5.02 -32.28
N LEU A 795 1.13 -4.61 -33.54
CA LEU A 795 -0.13 -4.05 -34.02
C LEU A 795 -1.29 -5.06 -34.00
N GLN A 796 -1.02 -6.35 -34.25
CA GLN A 796 -2.00 -7.42 -34.16
C GLN A 796 -2.40 -7.67 -32.71
N GLN A 797 -1.45 -7.69 -31.76
CA GLN A 797 -1.74 -7.83 -30.33
C GLN A 797 -2.61 -6.67 -29.85
N ALA A 798 -2.18 -5.45 -30.12
CA ALA A 798 -2.92 -4.24 -29.75
C ALA A 798 -4.35 -4.17 -30.36
N SER A 799 -4.58 -4.83 -31.49
CA SER A 799 -5.91 -4.91 -32.11
C SER A 799 -6.83 -5.94 -31.44
N GLN A 800 -6.34 -6.68 -30.46
CA GLN A 800 -7.11 -7.69 -29.70
C GLN A 800 -7.43 -7.22 -28.28
N GLU A 801 -6.85 -6.10 -27.86
CA GLU A 801 -7.08 -5.46 -26.56
C GLU A 801 -8.39 -4.63 -26.55
N ASP A 802 -8.57 -3.80 -25.54
CA ASP A 802 -9.72 -2.92 -25.39
C ASP A 802 -9.89 -1.91 -26.53
N ASP A 803 -11.07 -1.28 -26.60
CA ASP A 803 -11.43 -0.35 -27.69
C ASP A 803 -10.44 0.82 -27.84
N ASP A 804 -9.91 1.33 -26.73
CA ASP A 804 -8.96 2.46 -26.70
C ASP A 804 -7.62 2.09 -27.33
N ILE A 805 -7.12 0.90 -27.08
CA ILE A 805 -5.85 0.40 -27.63
C ILE A 805 -6.03 0.05 -29.10
N GLN A 806 -7.18 -0.53 -29.47
CA GLN A 806 -7.55 -0.81 -30.85
C GLN A 806 -7.57 0.46 -31.72
N GLU A 807 -8.11 1.56 -31.19
CA GLU A 807 -8.17 2.83 -31.91
C GLU A 807 -6.76 3.38 -32.20
N VAL A 808 -5.86 3.32 -31.21
CA VAL A 808 -4.45 3.70 -31.36
C VAL A 808 -3.73 2.80 -32.38
N ALA A 809 -4.00 1.48 -32.36
CA ALA A 809 -3.42 0.53 -33.29
C ALA A 809 -3.89 0.79 -34.76
N GLN A 810 -5.18 1.07 -34.95
CA GLN A 810 -5.73 1.42 -36.26
C GLN A 810 -5.12 2.71 -36.79
N TRP A 811 -4.96 3.72 -35.94
CA TRP A 811 -4.28 4.96 -36.31
C TRP A 811 -2.82 4.70 -36.69
N ALA A 812 -2.04 3.97 -35.91
CA ALA A 812 -0.65 3.67 -36.20
C ALA A 812 -0.46 2.83 -37.48
N GLN A 813 -1.42 1.97 -37.83
CA GLN A 813 -1.45 1.24 -39.12
C GLN A 813 -1.73 2.15 -40.31
N SER A 814 -2.45 3.25 -40.11
CA SER A 814 -2.84 4.17 -41.17
C SER A 814 -1.73 5.14 -41.60
N VAL A 815 -0.72 5.29 -40.74
CA VAL A 815 0.41 6.22 -40.91
C VAL A 815 1.57 5.54 -41.65
#